data_909b54c62cdf8b0555f72e22473ac5d0
#
_entry.id   909b54c62cdf8b0555f72e22473ac5d0
#
_cell.length_a   1.000
_cell.length_b   1.000
_cell.length_c   1.000
_cell.angle_alpha   90.00
_cell.angle_beta   90.00
_cell.angle_gamma   90.00
#
_symmetry.space_group_name_H-M   'P 1'
#
loop_
_entity.id
_entity.type
_entity.pdbx_description
1 polymer ?
#
loop_
_entity_poly.entity_id
_entity_poly.type
_entity_poly.pdbx_seq_one_letter_code
_entity_poly.pdbx_strand_id
1 'polypeptide(L)'
;MWCVLVVVGFVVVASSSCAIGFLRPKIRPKERSDADGEERRRRREEHRWESVATMKEKCGKILDRVRSGELDVESTTTLDVSDCGLETFPEEILRLKNLEFLNLGKNDLTDLPASFASELPKLKILFCLGNKFTKVPEVLGEMKNLFMLSFKANKVREVPEKSLSPSLGWLILSDNEIEVLPESLGDCLPMRKLMLAGNKIKQLPTFMSRLENLELLRASDNRIEVFPEFLYQLPKLAWLAFAANPCTEKAAMNAMERGKRAVKRVVNFEDLGVDEEKPLGSGASGTVYRGEMDGFNVAIKIYGNGKTSDGRPQDEMAAASLATTSHITEVEQEQQEEEGSDGGGVIETLAKFTTKDGKNGLVMEYLDPTDWKNLGNPPSFDSVTRDVFDKQKGKFTAREILAVTINVAKGINQLHKNGVCHGDIYAHNILIDRDQDHPSAKLGDFGAAMFFDDNENPRFSQMVRENEARAFGCLLDDMLMNYDGTRGGSDSVVMRENSRAGQTDYTGDKIVFDILDRSGRIRGQRTAIHGTLLSKGKTEEELQELERKRKEMFKKASELRREAAKEIVHIKLPEDGYEKTISSLRQLADELMHPTRSVRPKNFDLVVERVRESEKFFYGDEYLKRIEKIKTSQRRRYDVDPTSE
;
A
#
# COMPACT_ATOMS: atom_id res chain seq x y z
N MET A 1 15.26 13.30 23.47
CA MET A 1 15.73 12.38 22.41
C MET A 1 14.65 12.37 21.34
N TRP A 2 14.79 13.18 20.31
CA TRP A 2 13.79 13.35 19.23
C TRP A 2 14.26 12.52 18.04
N CYS A 3 13.58 11.43 17.73
CA CYS A 3 13.77 10.71 16.48
C CYS A 3 13.05 11.48 15.37
N VAL A 4 13.82 12.10 14.48
CA VAL A 4 13.30 12.63 13.21
C VAL A 4 13.16 11.46 12.26
N LEU A 5 11.92 10.98 12.05
CA LEU A 5 11.58 10.02 11.00
C LEU A 5 11.49 10.78 9.68
N VAL A 6 12.51 10.69 8.86
CA VAL A 6 12.43 11.09 7.44
C VAL A 6 12.07 9.85 6.65
N VAL A 7 10.79 9.68 6.36
CA VAL A 7 10.30 8.66 5.43
C VAL A 7 10.47 9.19 4.02
N VAL A 8 11.18 8.47 3.19
CA VAL A 8 11.30 8.76 1.75
C VAL A 8 9.95 8.53 1.10
N GLY A 9 9.17 9.61 0.98
CA GLY A 9 7.85 9.59 0.36
C GLY A 9 6.72 10.22 1.19
N PHE A 10 6.88 10.39 2.50
CA PHE A 10 5.84 11.00 3.33
C PHE A 10 6.41 12.02 4.30
N VAL A 11 6.04 13.28 4.11
CA VAL A 11 6.19 14.32 5.14
C VAL A 11 4.88 14.35 5.93
N VAL A 12 4.86 13.71 7.08
CA VAL A 12 3.75 13.89 8.03
C VAL A 12 4.16 15.03 8.97
N VAL A 13 3.59 16.20 8.78
CA VAL A 13 3.65 17.30 9.76
C VAL A 13 2.52 17.08 10.76
N ALA A 14 2.83 16.47 11.89
CA ALA A 14 1.91 16.46 13.04
C ALA A 14 2.07 17.76 13.82
N SER A 15 1.15 18.71 13.63
CA SER A 15 1.01 19.88 14.51
C SER A 15 -0.02 19.56 15.60
N SER A 16 0.47 19.36 16.83
CA SER A 16 -0.37 19.38 18.03
C SER A 16 -0.75 20.83 18.34
N SER A 17 -2.01 21.15 18.28
CA SER A 17 -2.57 22.36 18.92
C SER A 17 -3.89 22.03 19.59
N CYS A 18 -3.92 22.17 20.91
CA CYS A 18 -5.12 22.21 21.71
C CYS A 18 -6.03 23.34 21.23
N ALA A 19 -7.28 23.04 20.92
CA ALA A 19 -8.30 24.03 20.61
C ALA A 19 -9.39 24.03 21.67
N ILE A 20 -9.56 25.20 22.27
CA ILE A 20 -10.69 25.60 23.11
C ILE A 20 -11.87 25.90 22.19
N GLY A 21 -13.03 25.32 22.54
CA GLY A 21 -14.22 25.46 21.72
C GLY A 21 -14.86 26.86 21.80
N PHE A 22 -15.36 27.31 20.65
CA PHE A 22 -16.40 28.33 20.56
C PHE A 22 -17.43 27.95 19.51
N LEU A 23 -18.68 27.86 19.94
CA LEU A 23 -19.87 27.72 19.12
C LEU A 23 -20.03 28.96 18.20
N ARG A 24 -20.21 28.76 16.89
CA ARG A 24 -20.74 29.77 15.98
C ARG A 24 -21.84 29.21 15.08
N PRO A 25 -22.82 30.05 14.70
CA PRO A 25 -24.08 29.63 14.08
C PRO A 25 -23.93 29.34 12.57
N LYS A 26 -24.83 28.47 12.07
CA LYS A 26 -24.99 28.12 10.67
C LYS A 26 -25.29 29.35 9.79
N ILE A 27 -24.41 29.65 8.85
CA ILE A 27 -24.64 30.62 7.77
C ILE A 27 -24.70 29.81 6.44
N ARG A 28 -25.74 30.10 5.65
CA ARG A 28 -25.96 29.52 4.31
C ARG A 28 -24.82 29.90 3.33
N PRO A 29 -24.47 29.05 2.36
CA PRO A 29 -23.41 29.36 1.42
C PRO A 29 -23.83 30.48 0.47
N LYS A 30 -23.05 31.57 0.45
CA LYS A 30 -23.05 32.59 -0.61
C LYS A 30 -22.16 32.13 -1.76
N GLU A 31 -22.58 32.41 -2.97
CA GLU A 31 -21.80 32.25 -4.19
C GLU A 31 -20.41 32.91 -4.03
N ARG A 32 -19.36 32.14 -4.28
CA ARG A 32 -17.97 32.58 -4.14
C ARG A 32 -17.53 33.25 -5.45
N SER A 33 -17.01 34.47 -5.37
CA SER A 33 -16.43 35.22 -6.49
C SER A 33 -14.98 34.80 -6.75
N ASP A 34 -14.50 34.94 -7.99
CA ASP A 34 -13.12 34.63 -8.43
C ASP A 34 -12.04 35.36 -7.60
N ALA A 35 -12.39 36.50 -7.00
CA ALA A 35 -11.51 37.28 -6.11
C ALA A 35 -11.08 36.52 -4.84
N ASP A 36 -11.94 35.62 -4.29
CA ASP A 36 -11.61 34.81 -3.11
C ASP A 36 -10.55 33.73 -3.43
N GLY A 37 -10.51 33.26 -4.66
CA GLY A 37 -9.53 32.28 -5.16
C GLY A 37 -8.12 32.90 -5.28
N GLU A 38 -8.02 34.12 -5.80
CA GLU A 38 -6.75 34.85 -5.92
C GLU A 38 -6.19 35.27 -4.55
N GLU A 39 -7.02 35.71 -3.63
CA GLU A 39 -6.57 36.08 -2.28
C GLU A 39 -6.06 34.86 -1.49
N ARG A 40 -6.70 33.68 -1.63
CA ARG A 40 -6.21 32.41 -1.04
C ARG A 40 -4.89 31.98 -1.64
N ARG A 41 -4.71 32.15 -2.97
CA ARG A 41 -3.46 31.87 -3.66
C ARG A 41 -2.35 32.77 -3.16
N ARG A 42 -2.61 34.09 -3.05
CA ARG A 42 -1.68 35.08 -2.53
C ARG A 42 -1.27 34.80 -1.09
N ARG A 43 -2.23 34.48 -0.19
CA ARG A 43 -1.95 34.08 1.20
C ARG A 43 -1.12 32.79 1.29
N ARG A 44 -1.36 31.80 0.41
CA ARG A 44 -0.54 30.58 0.34
C ARG A 44 0.89 30.89 -0.14
N GLU A 45 1.04 31.79 -1.07
CA GLU A 45 2.34 32.24 -1.54
C GLU A 45 3.08 33.06 -0.47
N GLU A 46 2.41 33.97 0.23
CA GLU A 46 2.96 34.74 1.35
C GLU A 46 3.42 33.82 2.50
N HIS A 47 2.59 32.85 2.93
CA HIS A 47 2.96 31.84 3.94
C HIS A 47 4.14 30.97 3.48
N ARG A 48 4.21 30.65 2.20
CA ARG A 48 5.34 29.91 1.62
C ARG A 48 6.63 30.71 1.68
N TRP A 49 6.58 31.99 1.35
CA TRP A 49 7.75 32.90 1.43
C TRP A 49 8.21 33.11 2.88
N GLU A 50 7.31 33.29 3.80
CA GLU A 50 7.62 33.39 5.25
C GLU A 50 8.26 32.11 5.77
N SER A 51 7.78 30.95 5.38
CA SER A 51 8.35 29.65 5.78
C SER A 51 9.76 29.44 5.22
N VAL A 52 10.00 29.83 3.96
CA VAL A 52 11.32 29.74 3.30
C VAL A 52 12.33 30.72 3.95
N ALA A 53 11.91 31.92 4.27
CA ALA A 53 12.76 32.90 4.96
C ALA A 53 13.16 32.39 6.35
N THR A 54 12.22 31.84 7.10
CA THR A 54 12.46 31.23 8.42
C THR A 54 13.38 30.00 8.35
N MET A 55 13.25 29.18 7.30
CA MET A 55 14.13 28.03 7.05
C MET A 55 15.56 28.48 6.74
N LYS A 56 15.74 29.44 5.83
CA LYS A 56 17.06 29.99 5.48
C LYS A 56 17.77 30.62 6.71
N GLU A 57 17.03 31.32 7.55
CA GLU A 57 17.56 31.86 8.81
C GLU A 57 18.00 30.74 9.78
N LYS A 58 17.21 29.68 9.90
CA LYS A 58 17.53 28.51 10.75
C LYS A 58 18.79 27.81 10.24
N CYS A 59 18.93 27.65 8.92
CA CYS A 59 20.12 27.06 8.30
C CYS A 59 21.36 27.95 8.49
N GLY A 60 21.24 29.25 8.32
CA GLY A 60 22.32 30.20 8.61
C GLY A 60 22.84 30.01 10.05
N LYS A 61 21.95 29.96 11.03
CA LYS A 61 22.30 29.71 12.43
C LYS A 61 23.00 28.36 12.66
N ILE A 62 22.61 27.30 11.96
CA ILE A 62 23.28 25.99 12.07
C ILE A 62 24.71 26.07 11.52
N LEU A 63 24.88 26.62 10.32
CA LEU A 63 26.20 26.77 9.70
C LEU A 63 27.12 27.73 10.49
N ASP A 64 26.56 28.81 11.06
CA ASP A 64 27.30 29.74 11.93
C ASP A 64 27.78 29.04 13.20
N ARG A 65 26.98 28.14 13.78
CA ARG A 65 27.40 27.32 14.94
C ARG A 65 28.51 26.33 14.58
N VAL A 66 28.52 25.81 13.35
CA VAL A 66 29.64 24.98 12.85
C VAL A 66 30.89 25.85 12.69
N ARG A 67 30.77 27.07 12.12
CA ARG A 67 31.87 28.02 11.91
C ARG A 67 32.49 28.50 13.23
N SER A 68 31.62 28.88 14.17
CA SER A 68 32.05 29.39 15.48
C SER A 68 32.66 28.31 16.39
N GLY A 69 32.50 27.02 16.06
CA GLY A 69 32.87 25.92 16.95
C GLY A 69 31.91 25.71 18.13
N GLU A 70 30.74 26.36 18.08
CA GLU A 70 29.70 26.21 19.10
C GLU A 70 28.95 24.88 18.96
N LEU A 71 28.91 24.32 17.74
CA LEU A 71 28.49 22.94 17.51
C LEU A 71 29.64 22.01 17.90
N ASP A 72 29.40 21.07 18.78
CA ASP A 72 30.41 20.09 19.18
C ASP A 72 30.78 19.20 17.97
N VAL A 73 31.94 19.51 17.38
CA VAL A 73 32.48 18.86 16.19
C VAL A 73 32.77 17.37 16.46
N GLU A 74 33.13 17.00 17.67
CA GLU A 74 33.49 15.64 18.03
C GLU A 74 32.29 14.72 18.26
N SER A 75 31.15 15.26 18.75
CA SER A 75 29.96 14.47 19.06
C SER A 75 28.90 14.51 17.95
N THR A 76 29.02 15.39 16.94
CA THR A 76 28.04 15.54 15.89
C THR A 76 28.13 14.41 14.86
N THR A 77 27.13 13.53 14.84
CA THR A 77 27.01 12.40 13.91
C THR A 77 25.95 12.62 12.84
N THR A 78 25.05 13.60 13.01
CA THR A 78 23.94 13.87 12.08
C THR A 78 23.82 15.35 11.78
N LEU A 79 23.66 15.71 10.49
CA LEU A 79 23.41 17.08 10.05
C LEU A 79 22.35 17.12 8.97
N ASP A 80 21.35 17.98 9.17
CA ASP A 80 20.33 18.27 8.18
C ASP A 80 20.37 19.77 7.83
N VAL A 81 20.77 20.05 6.58
CA VAL A 81 20.80 21.39 5.97
C VAL A 81 20.01 21.39 4.67
N SER A 82 18.92 20.60 4.65
CA SER A 82 17.99 20.60 3.52
C SER A 82 17.16 21.87 3.45
N ASP A 83 16.75 22.24 2.23
CA ASP A 83 15.89 23.42 1.95
C ASP A 83 16.49 24.76 2.44
N CYS A 84 17.82 24.86 2.39
CA CYS A 84 18.58 26.01 2.87
C CYS A 84 18.94 27.02 1.78
N GLY A 85 18.62 26.70 0.50
CA GLY A 85 18.98 27.54 -0.65
C GLY A 85 20.49 27.61 -0.90
N LEU A 86 21.21 26.54 -0.60
CA LEU A 86 22.65 26.43 -0.81
C LEU A 86 22.94 26.28 -2.31
N GLU A 87 23.71 27.19 -2.87
CA GLU A 87 24.20 27.13 -4.26
C GLU A 87 25.54 26.42 -4.38
N THR A 88 26.35 26.47 -3.31
CA THR A 88 27.65 25.78 -3.19
C THR A 88 27.70 25.02 -1.88
N PHE A 89 28.50 23.94 -1.85
CA PHE A 89 28.68 23.14 -0.65
C PHE A 89 29.38 23.97 0.45
N PRO A 90 28.83 24.05 1.69
CA PRO A 90 29.44 24.78 2.79
C PRO A 90 30.65 24.01 3.33
N GLU A 91 31.87 24.48 3.07
CA GLU A 91 33.11 23.78 3.43
C GLU A 91 33.28 23.57 4.94
N GLU A 92 32.67 24.41 5.78
CA GLU A 92 32.65 24.24 7.24
C GLU A 92 32.10 22.89 7.69
N ILE A 93 31.22 22.25 6.91
CA ILE A 93 30.68 20.91 7.19
C ILE A 93 31.81 19.85 7.21
N LEU A 94 32.87 20.05 6.43
CA LEU A 94 34.02 19.14 6.38
C LEU A 94 34.78 19.04 7.71
N ARG A 95 34.53 19.96 8.65
CA ARG A 95 35.09 19.88 10.01
C ARG A 95 34.47 18.78 10.87
N LEU A 96 33.27 18.30 10.51
CA LEU A 96 32.49 17.32 11.26
C LEU A 96 32.94 15.88 10.94
N LYS A 97 34.15 15.51 11.38
CA LYS A 97 34.78 14.22 11.02
C LYS A 97 34.02 12.96 11.47
N ASN A 98 33.13 13.11 12.45
CA ASN A 98 32.32 12.02 13.00
C ASN A 98 30.93 11.92 12.37
N LEU A 99 30.65 12.70 11.30
CA LEU A 99 29.36 12.72 10.62
C LEU A 99 29.06 11.36 9.96
N GLU A 100 27.91 10.78 10.31
CA GLU A 100 27.40 9.53 9.76
C GLU A 100 26.21 9.75 8.82
N PHE A 101 25.43 10.82 9.05
CA PHE A 101 24.26 11.19 8.26
C PHE A 101 24.36 12.66 7.84
N LEU A 102 24.21 12.93 6.52
CA LEU A 102 24.18 14.28 5.97
C LEU A 102 23.00 14.41 4.98
N ASN A 103 22.12 15.37 5.25
CA ASN A 103 21.04 15.76 4.36
C ASN A 103 21.30 17.12 3.73
N LEU A 104 21.57 17.14 2.42
CA LEU A 104 21.76 18.32 1.56
C LEU A 104 20.55 18.54 0.62
N GLY A 105 19.45 17.87 0.86
CA GLY A 105 18.29 17.85 -0.05
C GLY A 105 17.65 19.22 -0.27
N LYS A 106 16.97 19.40 -1.42
CA LYS A 106 16.22 20.60 -1.79
C LYS A 106 17.05 21.90 -1.71
N ASN A 107 18.27 21.84 -2.21
CA ASN A 107 19.16 22.99 -2.40
C ASN A 107 19.42 23.21 -3.90
N ASP A 108 20.38 24.05 -4.22
CA ASP A 108 20.78 24.39 -5.59
C ASP A 108 22.18 23.90 -5.93
N LEU A 109 22.66 22.86 -5.21
CA LEU A 109 24.01 22.31 -5.35
C LEU A 109 24.20 21.64 -6.72
N THR A 110 25.39 21.80 -7.28
CA THR A 110 25.80 21.21 -8.57
C THR A 110 26.95 20.24 -8.45
N ASP A 111 27.77 20.32 -7.38
CA ASP A 111 28.95 19.48 -7.14
C ASP A 111 29.27 19.37 -5.64
N LEU A 112 30.20 18.48 -5.30
CA LEU A 112 30.80 18.31 -3.97
C LEU A 112 32.33 18.55 -4.06
N PRO A 113 32.95 19.06 -2.99
CA PRO A 113 34.39 19.33 -3.01
C PRO A 113 35.23 18.05 -3.13
N ALA A 114 36.39 18.12 -3.76
CA ALA A 114 37.29 16.98 -3.96
C ALA A 114 37.76 16.34 -2.64
N SER A 115 37.82 17.10 -1.56
CA SER A 115 38.18 16.62 -0.21
C SER A 115 37.03 15.94 0.52
N PHE A 116 35.81 15.85 -0.07
CA PHE A 116 34.61 15.37 0.63
C PHE A 116 34.78 13.97 1.25
N ALA A 117 35.32 13.03 0.50
CA ALA A 117 35.53 11.65 0.99
C ALA A 117 36.59 11.55 2.09
N SER A 118 37.73 12.27 1.94
CA SER A 118 38.80 12.27 2.92
C SER A 118 38.43 12.96 4.24
N GLU A 119 37.58 14.00 4.13
CA GLU A 119 37.18 14.81 5.28
C GLU A 119 35.97 14.24 6.04
N LEU A 120 35.11 13.42 5.41
CA LEU A 120 33.93 12.81 6.02
C LEU A 120 33.99 11.25 5.96
N PRO A 121 35.04 10.62 6.53
CA PRO A 121 35.30 9.20 6.34
C PRO A 121 34.26 8.28 7.02
N LYS A 122 33.47 8.78 7.98
CA LYS A 122 32.45 8.01 8.71
C LYS A 122 31.06 8.10 8.10
N LEU A 123 30.89 8.88 7.02
CA LEU A 123 29.57 9.11 6.43
C LEU A 123 29.01 7.81 5.85
N LYS A 124 27.81 7.45 6.32
CA LYS A 124 27.05 6.24 5.94
C LYS A 124 25.87 6.58 5.04
N ILE A 125 25.24 7.73 5.25
CA ILE A 125 24.02 8.16 4.56
C ILE A 125 24.20 9.58 4.03
N LEU A 126 24.01 9.76 2.72
CA LEU A 126 24.07 11.05 2.05
C LEU A 126 22.82 11.29 1.21
N PHE A 127 22.11 12.39 1.49
CA PHE A 127 20.99 12.85 0.70
C PHE A 127 21.32 14.15 -0.06
N CYS A 128 21.26 14.08 -1.40
CA CYS A 128 21.38 15.19 -2.32
C CYS A 128 20.11 15.35 -3.18
N LEU A 129 18.95 14.88 -2.70
CA LEU A 129 17.70 14.90 -3.45
C LEU A 129 17.26 16.35 -3.77
N GLY A 130 16.65 16.57 -4.95
CA GLY A 130 16.08 17.89 -5.30
C GLY A 130 17.10 19.00 -5.43
N ASN A 131 18.28 18.71 -5.98
CA ASN A 131 19.35 19.67 -6.28
C ASN A 131 19.49 19.87 -7.81
N LYS A 132 20.63 20.42 -8.24
CA LYS A 132 20.93 20.72 -9.66
C LYS A 132 22.11 19.90 -10.21
N PHE A 133 22.42 18.76 -9.60
CA PHE A 133 23.49 17.87 -10.08
C PHE A 133 23.16 17.35 -11.50
N THR A 134 24.13 17.40 -12.40
CA THR A 134 24.06 16.84 -13.76
C THR A 134 24.89 15.56 -13.90
N LYS A 135 25.78 15.30 -12.94
CA LYS A 135 26.69 14.16 -12.83
C LYS A 135 26.77 13.74 -11.37
N VAL A 136 26.89 12.45 -11.09
CA VAL A 136 27.22 11.97 -9.75
C VAL A 136 28.71 12.25 -9.48
N PRO A 137 29.08 12.96 -8.39
CA PRO A 137 30.48 13.31 -8.12
C PRO A 137 31.36 12.07 -7.92
N GLU A 138 32.53 12.03 -8.59
CA GLU A 138 33.43 10.88 -8.56
C GLU A 138 34.03 10.63 -7.15
N VAL A 139 34.20 11.70 -6.35
CA VAL A 139 34.69 11.62 -4.99
C VAL A 139 33.88 10.65 -4.09
N LEU A 140 32.60 10.40 -4.42
CA LEU A 140 31.75 9.49 -3.64
C LEU A 140 32.16 8.02 -3.73
N GLY A 141 32.83 7.62 -4.83
CA GLY A 141 33.36 6.26 -4.98
C GLY A 141 34.48 5.91 -3.99
N GLU A 142 35.15 6.91 -3.44
CA GLU A 142 36.21 6.73 -2.43
C GLU A 142 35.68 6.52 -1.01
N MET A 143 34.38 6.72 -0.78
CA MET A 143 33.73 6.69 0.54
C MET A 143 33.44 5.26 1.01
N LYS A 144 34.35 4.64 1.73
CA LYS A 144 34.30 3.20 2.13
C LYS A 144 33.13 2.83 3.05
N ASN A 145 32.53 3.79 3.74
CA ASN A 145 31.43 3.58 4.69
C ASN A 145 30.06 4.03 4.14
N LEU A 146 30.00 4.60 2.92
CA LEU A 146 28.78 5.11 2.34
C LEU A 146 27.86 3.95 1.92
N PHE A 147 26.83 3.71 2.71
CA PHE A 147 25.87 2.65 2.51
C PHE A 147 24.62 3.11 1.72
N MET A 148 24.16 4.35 1.99
CA MET A 148 22.97 4.91 1.35
C MET A 148 23.27 6.24 0.67
N LEU A 149 22.89 6.32 -0.62
CA LEU A 149 23.10 7.50 -1.46
C LEU A 149 21.82 7.86 -2.22
N SER A 150 21.40 9.14 -2.17
CA SER A 150 20.25 9.63 -2.90
C SER A 150 20.55 10.88 -3.70
N PHE A 151 20.37 10.80 -5.03
CA PHE A 151 20.29 11.92 -5.97
C PHE A 151 18.90 12.04 -6.59
N LYS A 152 17.84 11.62 -5.91
CA LYS A 152 16.47 11.72 -6.41
C LYS A 152 16.14 13.15 -6.84
N ALA A 153 15.39 13.30 -7.95
CA ALA A 153 14.89 14.59 -8.45
C ALA A 153 16.00 15.62 -8.69
N ASN A 154 17.02 15.20 -9.43
CA ASN A 154 18.08 16.06 -9.97
C ASN A 154 18.00 16.13 -11.51
N LYS A 155 19.10 16.48 -12.16
CA LYS A 155 19.26 16.48 -13.62
C LYS A 155 20.43 15.59 -14.05
N VAL A 156 20.69 14.53 -13.28
CA VAL A 156 21.82 13.62 -13.52
C VAL A 156 21.64 12.92 -14.86
N ARG A 157 22.62 13.05 -15.72
CA ARG A 157 22.74 12.39 -17.03
C ARG A 157 23.86 11.35 -17.03
N GLU A 158 24.85 11.55 -16.18
CA GLU A 158 26.06 10.74 -16.12
C GLU A 158 26.28 10.21 -14.70
N VAL A 159 26.50 8.89 -14.61
CA VAL A 159 26.98 8.20 -13.41
C VAL A 159 28.36 7.64 -13.76
N PRO A 160 29.45 8.32 -13.42
CA PRO A 160 30.80 7.91 -13.78
C PRO A 160 31.20 6.56 -13.16
N GLU A 161 32.08 5.83 -13.80
CA GLU A 161 32.60 4.55 -13.31
C GLU A 161 33.23 4.62 -11.91
N LYS A 162 33.79 5.78 -11.55
CA LYS A 162 34.46 5.98 -10.26
C LYS A 162 33.55 6.61 -9.19
N SER A 163 32.26 6.82 -9.50
CA SER A 163 31.37 7.57 -8.60
C SER A 163 30.61 6.71 -7.58
N LEU A 164 30.58 5.40 -7.76
CA LEU A 164 29.84 4.49 -6.88
C LEU A 164 30.77 3.75 -5.93
N SER A 165 30.54 3.93 -4.63
CA SER A 165 31.27 3.15 -3.63
C SER A 165 30.83 1.68 -3.64
N PRO A 166 31.75 0.70 -3.59
CA PRO A 166 31.42 -0.71 -3.47
C PRO A 166 30.64 -1.08 -2.18
N SER A 167 30.61 -0.20 -1.19
CA SER A 167 29.86 -0.38 0.06
C SER A 167 28.37 -0.03 -0.04
N LEU A 168 27.91 0.50 -1.18
CA LEU A 168 26.53 0.90 -1.36
C LEU A 168 25.54 -0.28 -1.26
N GLY A 169 24.61 -0.17 -0.31
CA GLY A 169 23.49 -1.09 -0.13
C GLY A 169 22.15 -0.51 -0.55
N TRP A 170 22.05 0.82 -0.66
CA TRP A 170 20.85 1.52 -1.08
C TRP A 170 21.20 2.72 -1.96
N LEU A 171 20.80 2.68 -3.25
CA LEU A 171 21.04 3.74 -4.22
C LEU A 171 19.73 4.27 -4.79
N ILE A 172 19.53 5.59 -4.72
CA ILE A 172 18.34 6.28 -5.20
C ILE A 172 18.73 7.30 -6.27
N LEU A 173 18.41 6.99 -7.51
CA LEU A 173 18.64 7.82 -8.70
C LEU A 173 17.33 8.17 -9.42
N SER A 174 16.17 7.97 -8.77
CA SER A 174 14.86 8.25 -9.38
C SER A 174 14.71 9.71 -9.79
N ASP A 175 13.89 9.96 -10.82
CA ASP A 175 13.57 11.30 -11.35
C ASP A 175 14.82 12.06 -11.80
N ASN A 176 15.56 11.47 -12.76
CA ASN A 176 16.76 12.04 -13.38
C ASN A 176 16.72 11.88 -14.92
N GLU A 177 17.83 12.08 -15.58
CA GLU A 177 17.96 12.01 -17.03
C GLU A 177 18.97 10.93 -17.47
N ILE A 178 19.19 9.89 -16.69
CA ILE A 178 20.19 8.84 -16.91
C ILE A 178 19.76 7.95 -18.08
N GLU A 179 20.65 7.73 -19.03
CA GLU A 179 20.45 6.82 -20.16
C GLU A 179 21.25 5.52 -20.02
N VAL A 180 22.43 5.57 -19.39
CA VAL A 180 23.36 4.46 -19.24
C VAL A 180 23.83 4.35 -17.79
N LEU A 181 23.91 3.11 -17.30
CA LEU A 181 24.44 2.78 -15.97
C LEU A 181 25.91 2.35 -16.08
N PRO A 182 26.78 2.72 -15.13
CA PRO A 182 28.19 2.33 -15.15
C PRO A 182 28.38 0.86 -14.77
N GLU A 183 29.45 0.23 -15.27
CA GLU A 183 29.76 -1.17 -14.95
C GLU A 183 30.07 -1.37 -13.46
N SER A 184 30.68 -0.37 -12.81
CA SER A 184 30.95 -0.35 -11.38
C SER A 184 29.73 -0.51 -10.48
N LEU A 185 28.50 -0.27 -11.00
CA LEU A 185 27.26 -0.59 -10.27
C LEU A 185 27.20 -2.08 -9.92
N GLY A 186 27.66 -2.97 -10.82
CA GLY A 186 27.71 -4.41 -10.57
C GLY A 186 28.69 -4.83 -9.48
N ASP A 187 29.59 -3.95 -9.05
CA ASP A 187 30.56 -4.19 -7.98
C ASP A 187 30.05 -3.75 -6.59
N CYS A 188 28.88 -3.10 -6.56
CA CYS A 188 28.19 -2.75 -5.31
C CYS A 188 27.48 -4.00 -4.73
N LEU A 189 28.24 -5.02 -4.34
CA LEU A 189 27.70 -6.32 -3.91
C LEU A 189 26.78 -6.27 -2.69
N PRO A 190 26.88 -5.31 -1.74
CA PRO A 190 25.90 -5.13 -0.65
C PRO A 190 24.55 -4.59 -1.10
N MET A 191 24.37 -4.22 -2.40
CA MET A 191 23.16 -3.56 -2.90
C MET A 191 21.90 -4.39 -2.63
N ARG A 192 21.00 -3.85 -1.81
CA ARG A 192 19.70 -4.42 -1.49
C ARG A 192 18.56 -3.65 -2.14
N LYS A 193 18.71 -2.32 -2.30
CA LYS A 193 17.65 -1.45 -2.80
C LYS A 193 18.19 -0.50 -3.87
N LEU A 194 17.64 -0.61 -5.10
CA LEU A 194 18.03 0.20 -6.24
C LEU A 194 16.79 0.88 -6.85
N MET A 195 16.81 2.21 -6.87
CA MET A 195 15.70 3.02 -7.34
C MET A 195 16.12 3.87 -8.55
N LEU A 196 15.65 3.51 -9.73
CA LEU A 196 15.98 4.09 -11.05
C LEU A 196 14.76 4.65 -11.78
N ALA A 197 13.58 4.70 -11.14
CA ALA A 197 12.34 5.12 -11.77
C ALA A 197 12.43 6.57 -12.29
N GLY A 198 11.72 6.88 -13.39
CA GLY A 198 11.69 8.23 -13.95
C GLY A 198 13.00 8.67 -14.60
N ASN A 199 13.67 7.77 -15.33
CA ASN A 199 14.89 8.04 -16.09
C ASN A 199 14.70 7.83 -17.60
N LYS A 200 15.79 7.76 -18.35
CA LYS A 200 15.78 7.55 -19.81
C LYS A 200 16.49 6.24 -20.19
N ILE A 201 16.61 5.28 -19.26
CA ILE A 201 17.35 4.02 -19.42
C ILE A 201 16.65 3.16 -20.47
N LYS A 202 17.39 2.76 -21.52
CA LYS A 202 16.88 1.90 -22.59
C LYS A 202 17.09 0.41 -22.33
N GLN A 203 18.06 0.07 -21.51
CA GLN A 203 18.41 -1.30 -21.19
C GLN A 203 19.03 -1.38 -19.80
N LEU A 204 18.62 -2.36 -18.99
CA LEU A 204 19.36 -2.71 -17.78
C LEU A 204 20.50 -3.67 -18.16
N PRO A 205 21.75 -3.32 -17.83
CA PRO A 205 22.91 -4.10 -18.27
C PRO A 205 23.05 -5.43 -17.54
N THR A 206 23.64 -6.43 -18.22
CA THR A 206 23.80 -7.79 -17.70
C THR A 206 24.73 -7.89 -16.49
N PHE A 207 25.65 -6.94 -16.30
CA PHE A 207 26.53 -6.93 -15.12
C PHE A 207 25.74 -6.74 -13.80
N MET A 208 24.51 -6.23 -13.85
CA MET A 208 23.63 -6.17 -12.68
C MET A 208 23.25 -7.55 -12.13
N SER A 209 23.48 -8.64 -12.89
CA SER A 209 23.33 -10.02 -12.39
C SER A 209 24.26 -10.35 -11.22
N ARG A 210 25.35 -9.58 -11.03
CA ARG A 210 26.26 -9.70 -9.88
C ARG A 210 25.63 -9.22 -8.56
N LEU A 211 24.53 -8.46 -8.62
CA LEU A 211 23.83 -7.91 -7.45
C LEU A 211 22.93 -8.97 -6.78
N GLU A 212 23.48 -10.08 -6.35
CA GLU A 212 22.73 -11.22 -5.76
C GLU A 212 21.98 -10.86 -4.49
N ASN A 213 22.36 -9.77 -3.81
CA ASN A 213 21.68 -9.25 -2.63
C ASN A 213 20.52 -8.30 -2.95
N LEU A 214 20.26 -8.00 -4.24
CA LEU A 214 19.20 -7.08 -4.63
C LEU A 214 17.82 -7.66 -4.28
N GLU A 215 17.10 -6.95 -3.41
CA GLU A 215 15.77 -7.30 -2.91
C GLU A 215 14.68 -6.43 -3.53
N LEU A 216 14.97 -5.14 -3.78
CA LEU A 216 14.04 -4.18 -4.36
C LEU A 216 14.66 -3.47 -5.56
N LEU A 217 13.92 -3.49 -6.68
CA LEU A 217 14.24 -2.72 -7.89
C LEU A 217 13.03 -1.88 -8.32
N ARG A 218 13.21 -0.56 -8.38
CA ARG A 218 12.25 0.39 -8.97
C ARG A 218 12.81 0.90 -10.29
N ALA A 219 12.26 0.47 -11.41
CA ALA A 219 12.69 0.86 -12.76
C ALA A 219 11.52 1.34 -13.64
N SER A 220 10.40 1.71 -13.02
CA SER A 220 9.22 2.26 -13.70
C SER A 220 9.54 3.57 -14.43
N ASP A 221 8.74 3.90 -15.45
CA ASP A 221 8.87 5.15 -16.21
C ASP A 221 10.29 5.37 -16.77
N ASN A 222 10.78 4.37 -17.51
CA ASN A 222 12.03 4.41 -18.29
C ASN A 222 11.73 4.14 -19.77
N ARG A 223 12.75 3.81 -20.55
CA ARG A 223 12.66 3.51 -21.98
C ARG A 223 13.08 2.07 -22.30
N ILE A 224 12.89 1.16 -21.36
CA ILE A 224 13.37 -0.22 -21.49
C ILE A 224 12.49 -0.98 -22.49
N GLU A 225 13.08 -1.35 -23.64
CA GLU A 225 12.38 -1.98 -24.76
C GLU A 225 12.25 -3.49 -24.59
N VAL A 226 13.24 -4.13 -23.94
CA VAL A 226 13.29 -5.58 -23.73
C VAL A 226 13.45 -5.87 -22.25
N PHE A 227 12.60 -6.76 -21.73
CA PHE A 227 12.68 -7.15 -20.34
C PHE A 227 14.01 -7.89 -20.06
N PRO A 228 14.78 -7.49 -19.01
CA PRO A 228 16.13 -8.01 -18.77
C PRO A 228 16.09 -9.43 -18.20
N GLU A 229 16.56 -10.41 -18.94
CA GLU A 229 16.51 -11.82 -18.54
C GLU A 229 17.32 -12.15 -17.27
N PHE A 230 18.37 -11.42 -16.96
CA PHE A 230 19.16 -11.67 -15.75
C PHE A 230 18.35 -11.49 -14.46
N LEU A 231 17.25 -10.70 -14.47
CA LEU A 231 16.37 -10.57 -13.32
C LEU A 231 15.75 -11.90 -12.87
N TYR A 232 15.60 -12.86 -13.80
CA TYR A 232 15.17 -14.22 -13.46
C TYR A 232 16.17 -14.98 -12.58
N GLN A 233 17.42 -14.52 -12.51
CA GLN A 233 18.50 -15.18 -11.78
C GLN A 233 18.74 -14.58 -10.38
N LEU A 234 18.23 -13.36 -10.10
CA LEU A 234 18.43 -12.70 -8.83
C LEU A 234 17.69 -13.41 -7.70
N PRO A 235 18.40 -14.04 -6.74
CA PRO A 235 17.78 -14.97 -5.80
C PRO A 235 16.94 -14.28 -4.73
N LYS A 236 17.24 -13.02 -4.43
CA LYS A 236 16.58 -12.25 -3.35
C LYS A 236 15.59 -11.21 -3.85
N LEU A 237 15.46 -11.02 -5.17
CA LEU A 237 14.53 -10.04 -5.72
C LEU A 237 13.08 -10.39 -5.35
N ALA A 238 12.43 -9.49 -4.63
CA ALA A 238 11.06 -9.63 -4.12
C ALA A 238 10.16 -8.49 -4.62
N TRP A 239 10.61 -7.25 -4.49
CA TRP A 239 9.84 -6.06 -4.83
C TRP A 239 10.34 -5.47 -6.16
N LEU A 240 9.49 -5.55 -7.18
CA LEU A 240 9.81 -5.08 -8.53
C LEU A 240 8.71 -4.13 -9.01
N ALA A 241 9.05 -2.87 -9.30
CA ALA A 241 8.20 -1.97 -10.07
C ALA A 241 8.85 -1.69 -11.42
N PHE A 242 8.12 -2.01 -12.50
CA PHE A 242 8.62 -1.95 -13.87
C PHE A 242 7.60 -1.37 -14.86
N ALA A 243 6.51 -0.80 -14.36
CA ALA A 243 5.45 -0.18 -15.16
C ALA A 243 5.96 0.99 -16.01
N ALA A 244 5.22 1.36 -17.03
CA ALA A 244 5.53 2.48 -17.90
C ALA A 244 6.89 2.37 -18.64
N ASN A 245 7.27 1.14 -19.01
CA ASN A 245 8.36 0.86 -19.95
C ASN A 245 7.79 0.32 -21.26
N PRO A 246 8.43 0.56 -22.43
CA PRO A 246 7.98 0.00 -23.69
C PRO A 246 7.70 -1.51 -23.63
N CYS A 247 8.54 -2.29 -22.94
CA CYS A 247 8.37 -3.74 -22.81
C CYS A 247 7.15 -4.18 -21.97
N THR A 248 6.54 -3.30 -21.19
CA THR A 248 5.34 -3.57 -20.37
C THR A 248 4.09 -2.85 -20.87
N GLU A 249 4.22 -1.95 -21.86
CA GLU A 249 3.15 -1.02 -22.25
C GLU A 249 1.95 -1.76 -22.87
N LYS A 250 2.16 -2.83 -23.64
CA LYS A 250 1.07 -3.58 -24.27
C LYS A 250 0.16 -4.23 -23.21
N ALA A 251 0.74 -4.89 -22.20
CA ALA A 251 -0.02 -5.48 -21.10
C ALA A 251 -0.77 -4.40 -20.30
N ALA A 252 -0.13 -3.24 -20.08
CA ALA A 252 -0.74 -2.11 -19.39
C ALA A 252 -1.94 -1.54 -20.16
N MET A 253 -1.83 -1.34 -21.49
CA MET A 253 -2.95 -0.87 -22.32
C MET A 253 -4.14 -1.82 -22.26
N ASN A 254 -3.91 -3.13 -22.39
CA ASN A 254 -4.94 -4.15 -22.27
C ASN A 254 -5.61 -4.14 -20.89
N ALA A 255 -4.81 -3.98 -19.83
CA ALA A 255 -5.32 -3.90 -18.46
C ALA A 255 -6.13 -2.61 -18.21
N MET A 256 -5.69 -1.47 -18.73
CA MET A 256 -6.44 -0.21 -18.64
C MET A 256 -7.82 -0.30 -19.32
N GLU A 257 -7.91 -0.94 -20.50
CA GLU A 257 -9.19 -1.15 -21.16
C GLU A 257 -10.11 -2.08 -20.37
N ARG A 258 -9.58 -3.14 -19.77
CA ARG A 258 -10.33 -4.01 -18.84
C ARG A 258 -10.75 -3.25 -17.58
N GLY A 259 -9.87 -2.48 -16.97
CA GLY A 259 -10.13 -1.67 -15.78
C GLY A 259 -11.23 -0.60 -16.01
N LYS A 260 -11.27 0.02 -17.20
CA LYS A 260 -12.37 0.94 -17.57
C LYS A 260 -13.73 0.25 -17.57
N ARG A 261 -13.79 -1.04 -17.93
CA ARG A 261 -15.02 -1.83 -17.96
C ARG A 261 -15.36 -2.44 -16.60
N ALA A 262 -14.35 -2.71 -15.77
CA ALA A 262 -14.48 -3.34 -14.47
C ALA A 262 -15.35 -2.51 -13.51
N VAL A 263 -15.04 -1.22 -13.36
CA VAL A 263 -15.84 -0.29 -12.55
C VAL A 263 -16.87 0.40 -13.44
N LYS A 264 -18.07 -0.14 -13.46
CA LYS A 264 -19.18 0.37 -14.31
C LYS A 264 -19.78 1.67 -13.77
N ARG A 265 -19.75 1.87 -12.45
CA ARG A 265 -20.39 3.02 -11.81
C ARG A 265 -19.52 4.27 -11.98
N VAL A 266 -20.12 5.32 -12.55
CA VAL A 266 -19.56 6.67 -12.62
C VAL A 266 -20.42 7.59 -11.79
N VAL A 267 -19.83 8.42 -10.96
CA VAL A 267 -20.52 9.36 -10.07
C VAL A 267 -19.99 10.77 -10.28
N ASN A 268 -20.81 11.77 -9.94
CA ASN A 268 -20.35 13.15 -9.95
C ASN A 268 -19.58 13.42 -8.65
N PHE A 269 -18.44 14.06 -8.76
CA PHE A 269 -17.59 14.38 -7.60
C PHE A 269 -18.32 15.25 -6.57
N GLU A 270 -19.15 16.19 -7.03
CA GLU A 270 -19.91 17.12 -6.19
C GLU A 270 -20.95 16.42 -5.30
N ASP A 271 -21.44 15.26 -5.74
CA ASP A 271 -22.45 14.49 -5.00
C ASP A 271 -21.84 13.66 -3.85
N LEU A 272 -20.49 13.60 -3.76
CA LEU A 272 -19.77 12.75 -2.80
C LEU A 272 -19.54 13.41 -1.44
N GLY A 273 -19.91 14.68 -1.25
CA GLY A 273 -19.80 15.38 0.05
C GLY A 273 -18.39 15.34 0.67
N VAL A 274 -17.36 15.50 -0.16
CA VAL A 274 -15.95 15.35 0.23
C VAL A 274 -15.52 16.37 1.25
N ASP A 275 -14.93 15.95 2.37
CA ASP A 275 -14.29 16.83 3.37
C ASP A 275 -12.81 17.05 2.96
N GLU A 276 -12.58 18.03 2.09
CA GLU A 276 -11.24 18.37 1.62
C GLU A 276 -10.33 19.00 2.69
N GLU A 277 -10.88 19.44 3.83
CA GLU A 277 -10.10 20.02 4.91
C GLU A 277 -9.42 18.97 5.79
N LYS A 278 -9.92 17.71 5.74
CA LYS A 278 -9.43 16.60 6.56
C LYS A 278 -9.13 15.37 5.72
N PRO A 279 -7.97 15.32 5.06
CA PRO A 279 -7.58 14.12 4.34
C PRO A 279 -7.36 12.94 5.28
N LEU A 280 -7.80 11.76 4.88
CA LEU A 280 -7.50 10.48 5.55
C LEU A 280 -6.03 10.10 5.36
N GLY A 281 -5.45 10.46 4.21
CA GLY A 281 -4.05 10.25 3.90
C GLY A 281 -3.65 10.98 2.61
N SER A 282 -2.37 11.28 2.47
CA SER A 282 -1.82 11.91 1.26
C SER A 282 -0.50 11.23 0.90
N GLY A 283 -0.35 10.89 -0.37
CA GLY A 283 0.81 10.21 -0.93
C GLY A 283 1.28 10.83 -2.24
N ALA A 284 2.30 10.24 -2.84
CA ALA A 284 2.87 10.71 -4.09
C ALA A 284 1.87 10.63 -5.26
N SER A 285 0.99 9.64 -5.29
CA SER A 285 0.00 9.42 -6.35
C SER A 285 -1.27 10.23 -6.19
N GLY A 286 -1.57 10.77 -4.99
CA GLY A 286 -2.80 11.52 -4.72
C GLY A 286 -3.16 11.63 -3.25
N THR A 287 -4.37 12.10 -2.99
CA THR A 287 -4.88 12.31 -1.64
C THR A 287 -6.19 11.56 -1.46
N VAL A 288 -6.35 10.93 -0.29
CA VAL A 288 -7.56 10.19 0.08
C VAL A 288 -8.35 11.01 1.09
N TYR A 289 -9.64 11.17 0.85
CA TYR A 289 -10.58 11.90 1.68
C TYR A 289 -11.72 10.98 2.13
N ARG A 290 -12.42 11.40 3.17
CA ARG A 290 -13.72 10.83 3.52
C ARG A 290 -14.80 11.56 2.73
N GLY A 291 -15.78 10.80 2.24
CA GLY A 291 -17.00 11.33 1.64
C GLY A 291 -18.19 10.44 1.93
N GLU A 292 -19.29 10.73 1.25
CA GLU A 292 -20.53 9.99 1.37
C GLU A 292 -21.05 9.62 -0.02
N MET A 293 -21.50 8.38 -0.20
CA MET A 293 -22.15 7.90 -1.40
C MET A 293 -23.35 7.04 -0.99
N ASP A 294 -24.55 7.38 -1.47
CA ASP A 294 -25.81 6.68 -1.15
C ASP A 294 -26.12 6.59 0.37
N GLY A 295 -25.70 7.57 1.16
CA GLY A 295 -25.90 7.59 2.61
C GLY A 295 -24.87 6.78 3.40
N PHE A 296 -23.79 6.30 2.75
CA PHE A 296 -22.70 5.55 3.39
C PHE A 296 -21.38 6.30 3.29
N ASN A 297 -20.54 6.16 4.32
CA ASN A 297 -19.19 6.66 4.26
C ASN A 297 -18.39 5.90 3.19
N VAL A 298 -17.61 6.64 2.41
CA VAL A 298 -16.71 6.11 1.39
C VAL A 298 -15.34 6.78 1.50
N ALA A 299 -14.29 6.08 1.05
CA ALA A 299 -12.97 6.67 0.86
C ALA A 299 -12.83 7.14 -0.60
N ILE A 300 -12.38 8.37 -0.78
CA ILE A 300 -12.31 9.04 -2.09
C ILE A 300 -10.87 9.39 -2.39
N LYS A 301 -10.25 8.66 -3.32
CA LYS A 301 -8.88 8.95 -3.77
C LYS A 301 -8.93 9.84 -5.01
N ILE A 302 -8.35 11.04 -4.88
CA ILE A 302 -8.15 11.98 -5.99
C ILE A 302 -6.69 11.86 -6.44
N TYR A 303 -6.49 11.45 -7.69
CA TYR A 303 -5.15 11.27 -8.24
C TYR A 303 -4.53 12.59 -8.64
N GLY A 304 -3.23 12.74 -8.34
CA GLY A 304 -2.42 13.86 -8.80
C GLY A 304 -2.04 13.73 -10.28
N ASN A 305 -1.58 14.84 -10.87
CA ASN A 305 -1.09 14.84 -12.26
C ASN A 305 0.40 14.45 -12.35
N GLY A 306 1.06 14.20 -11.21
CA GLY A 306 2.48 13.89 -11.13
C GLY A 306 2.79 12.41 -11.33
N LYS A 307 3.99 12.13 -11.89
CA LYS A 307 4.57 10.79 -11.86
C LYS A 307 5.07 10.47 -10.46
N THR A 308 5.02 9.21 -10.08
CA THR A 308 5.56 8.74 -8.80
C THR A 308 6.83 7.92 -9.01
N SER A 309 7.60 7.70 -7.94
CA SER A 309 8.77 6.80 -7.99
C SER A 309 8.41 5.35 -8.28
N ASP A 310 7.13 5.00 -8.17
CA ASP A 310 6.64 3.63 -8.22
C ASP A 310 5.90 3.34 -9.53
N GLY A 311 5.19 4.33 -10.12
CA GLY A 311 4.46 4.15 -11.37
C GLY A 311 3.66 5.38 -11.78
N ARG A 312 2.74 5.20 -12.74
CA ARG A 312 1.82 6.22 -13.22
C ARG A 312 0.48 6.12 -12.46
N PRO A 313 -0.18 7.25 -12.13
CA PRO A 313 -1.52 7.23 -11.51
C PRO A 313 -2.56 6.44 -12.31
N GLN A 314 -2.46 6.40 -13.64
CA GLN A 314 -3.36 5.64 -14.50
C GLN A 314 -3.19 4.11 -14.31
N ASP A 315 -1.95 3.63 -14.14
CA ASP A 315 -1.66 2.22 -13.87
C ASP A 315 -2.23 1.83 -12.51
N GLU A 316 -2.03 2.66 -11.49
CA GLU A 316 -2.59 2.47 -10.15
C GLU A 316 -4.14 2.41 -10.19
N MET A 317 -4.78 3.35 -10.88
CA MET A 317 -6.23 3.36 -11.01
C MET A 317 -6.76 2.11 -11.75
N ALA A 318 -6.07 1.66 -12.79
CA ALA A 318 -6.44 0.44 -13.51
C ALA A 318 -6.27 -0.80 -12.62
N ALA A 319 -5.18 -0.90 -11.86
CA ALA A 319 -4.91 -1.99 -10.94
C ALA A 319 -5.96 -2.06 -9.83
N ALA A 320 -6.27 -0.94 -9.16
CA ALA A 320 -7.31 -0.85 -8.14
C ALA A 320 -8.71 -1.22 -8.69
N SER A 321 -9.00 -0.84 -9.94
CA SER A 321 -10.26 -1.20 -10.59
C SER A 321 -10.36 -2.70 -10.91
N LEU A 322 -9.26 -3.32 -11.31
CA LEU A 322 -9.18 -4.75 -11.60
C LEU A 322 -9.10 -5.60 -10.33
N ALA A 323 -8.61 -5.04 -9.24
CA ALA A 323 -8.47 -5.74 -7.96
C ALA A 323 -9.80 -6.28 -7.42
N THR A 324 -10.91 -5.63 -7.75
CA THR A 324 -12.26 -5.96 -7.28
C THR A 324 -13.09 -6.77 -8.27
N THR A 325 -12.59 -7.03 -9.47
CA THR A 325 -13.27 -7.86 -10.46
C THR A 325 -12.90 -9.33 -10.30
N SER A 326 -13.88 -10.17 -10.06
CA SER A 326 -13.72 -11.61 -10.27
C SER A 326 -13.69 -11.90 -11.78
N HIS A 327 -12.61 -12.54 -12.25
CA HIS A 327 -12.54 -13.13 -13.60
C HIS A 327 -13.39 -14.40 -13.62
N ILE A 328 -14.70 -14.23 -13.81
CA ILE A 328 -15.62 -15.35 -13.86
C ILE A 328 -16.47 -15.20 -15.11
N THR A 329 -16.56 -16.28 -15.87
CA THR A 329 -17.58 -16.45 -16.90
C THR A 329 -18.97 -16.24 -16.28
N GLU A 330 -19.97 -15.77 -17.03
CA GLU A 330 -21.31 -15.49 -16.49
C GLU A 330 -21.87 -16.65 -15.64
N VAL A 331 -21.52 -17.88 -15.98
CA VAL A 331 -21.93 -19.11 -15.24
C VAL A 331 -21.19 -19.27 -13.90
N GLU A 332 -19.93 -18.84 -13.82
CA GLU A 332 -19.15 -18.87 -12.56
C GLU A 332 -19.43 -17.64 -11.68
N GLN A 333 -19.94 -16.53 -12.23
CA GLN A 333 -20.42 -15.37 -11.47
C GLN A 333 -21.62 -15.73 -10.60
N GLU A 334 -22.56 -16.50 -11.11
CA GLU A 334 -23.68 -17.01 -10.33
C GLU A 334 -23.21 -17.92 -9.20
N GLN A 335 -22.21 -18.78 -9.42
CA GLN A 335 -21.65 -19.68 -8.41
C GLN A 335 -20.81 -18.96 -7.34
N GLN A 336 -20.11 -17.87 -7.65
CA GLN A 336 -19.33 -17.10 -6.65
C GLN A 336 -20.15 -16.03 -5.93
N GLU A 337 -21.22 -15.52 -6.52
CA GLU A 337 -22.23 -14.72 -5.80
C GLU A 337 -22.89 -15.58 -4.70
N GLU A 338 -22.94 -16.89 -4.88
CA GLU A 338 -23.40 -17.86 -3.90
C GLU A 338 -22.38 -18.20 -2.80
N GLU A 339 -21.06 -18.13 -3.06
CA GLU A 339 -20.01 -18.36 -2.05
C GLU A 339 -19.87 -17.21 -1.05
N GLY A 340 -20.80 -16.25 -1.05
CA GLY A 340 -20.76 -15.02 -0.26
C GLY A 340 -19.37 -14.40 -0.41
N SER A 341 -19.18 -13.44 -1.29
CA SER A 341 -17.88 -12.80 -1.49
C SER A 341 -17.39 -12.29 -0.13
N ASP A 342 -16.65 -13.15 0.56
CA ASP A 342 -15.80 -12.75 1.67
C ASP A 342 -14.90 -11.69 1.05
N GLY A 343 -15.23 -10.41 1.33
CA GLY A 343 -14.72 -9.26 0.59
C GLY A 343 -13.21 -9.41 0.43
N GLY A 344 -12.78 -9.69 -0.81
CA GLY A 344 -11.44 -10.17 -1.12
C GLY A 344 -10.39 -9.39 -0.35
N GLY A 345 -9.27 -10.00 -0.01
CA GLY A 345 -8.21 -9.40 0.82
C GLY A 345 -7.58 -8.11 0.26
N VAL A 346 -8.28 -7.40 -0.63
CA VAL A 346 -7.93 -6.09 -1.22
C VAL A 346 -9.01 -5.05 -0.91
N ILE A 347 -8.62 -3.78 -0.85
CA ILE A 347 -9.56 -2.65 -0.69
C ILE A 347 -10.44 -2.55 -1.94
N GLU A 348 -11.77 -2.55 -1.75
CA GLU A 348 -12.74 -2.58 -2.84
C GLU A 348 -12.92 -1.20 -3.50
N THR A 349 -12.93 -1.18 -4.85
CA THR A 349 -13.28 0.01 -5.64
C THR A 349 -14.77 -0.04 -6.01
N LEU A 350 -15.53 0.97 -5.58
CA LEU A 350 -16.99 1.04 -5.71
C LEU A 350 -17.45 1.85 -6.93
N ALA A 351 -16.75 2.94 -7.23
CA ALA A 351 -17.08 3.83 -8.34
C ALA A 351 -15.86 4.63 -8.81
N LYS A 352 -15.99 5.30 -9.95
CA LYS A 352 -15.01 6.25 -10.49
C LYS A 352 -15.65 7.60 -10.78
N PHE A 353 -14.84 8.65 -10.77
CA PHE A 353 -15.26 10.00 -11.07
C PHE A 353 -14.17 10.80 -11.76
N THR A 354 -14.56 11.96 -12.29
CA THR A 354 -13.62 13.00 -12.75
C THR A 354 -14.06 14.32 -12.15
N THR A 355 -13.11 15.07 -11.57
CA THR A 355 -13.37 16.39 -11.01
C THR A 355 -13.51 17.45 -12.10
N LYS A 356 -14.03 18.65 -11.79
CA LYS A 356 -14.19 19.75 -12.75
C LYS A 356 -12.86 20.25 -13.35
N ASP A 357 -11.77 20.13 -12.60
CA ASP A 357 -10.41 20.45 -13.06
C ASP A 357 -9.74 19.30 -13.84
N GLY A 358 -10.51 18.24 -14.17
CA GLY A 358 -10.09 17.12 -15.02
C GLY A 358 -9.26 16.05 -14.32
N LYS A 359 -9.17 16.04 -12.98
CA LYS A 359 -8.51 14.97 -12.24
C LYS A 359 -9.42 13.75 -12.14
N ASN A 360 -8.85 12.58 -12.32
CA ASN A 360 -9.54 11.31 -12.13
C ASN A 360 -9.46 10.86 -10.67
N GLY A 361 -10.47 10.09 -10.23
CA GLY A 361 -10.49 9.51 -8.91
C GLY A 361 -11.31 8.24 -8.80
N LEU A 362 -11.11 7.56 -7.69
CA LEU A 362 -11.84 6.35 -7.31
C LEU A 362 -12.58 6.56 -6.00
N VAL A 363 -13.77 6.00 -5.93
CA VAL A 363 -14.53 5.81 -4.69
C VAL A 363 -14.29 4.38 -4.23
N MET A 364 -13.82 4.22 -3.02
CA MET A 364 -13.45 2.94 -2.42
C MET A 364 -14.27 2.70 -1.15
N GLU A 365 -14.30 1.47 -0.68
CA GLU A 365 -14.85 1.15 0.63
C GLU A 365 -14.14 1.97 1.72
N TYR A 366 -14.92 2.42 2.71
CA TYR A 366 -14.40 3.16 3.86
C TYR A 366 -14.09 2.20 4.99
N LEU A 367 -12.82 2.11 5.34
CA LEU A 367 -12.33 1.38 6.50
C LEU A 367 -12.13 2.41 7.62
N ASP A 368 -12.94 2.35 8.68
CA ASP A 368 -12.91 3.36 9.74
C ASP A 368 -11.54 3.38 10.43
N PRO A 369 -10.83 4.53 10.46
CA PRO A 369 -9.53 4.62 11.12
C PRO A 369 -9.56 4.38 12.64
N THR A 370 -10.72 4.29 13.28
CA THR A 370 -10.82 3.89 14.68
C THR A 370 -10.55 2.39 14.86
N ASP A 371 -11.03 1.57 13.94
CA ASP A 371 -10.94 0.11 13.97
C ASP A 371 -9.77 -0.39 13.12
N TRP A 372 -9.62 0.13 11.91
CA TRP A 372 -8.59 -0.26 10.95
C TRP A 372 -7.30 0.55 11.12
N LYS A 373 -6.17 -0.13 11.22
CA LYS A 373 -4.83 0.47 11.34
C LYS A 373 -3.87 -0.17 10.33
N ASN A 374 -2.80 0.54 10.00
CA ASN A 374 -1.71 -0.08 9.25
C ASN A 374 -1.15 -1.26 10.05
N LEU A 375 -0.91 -2.38 9.38
CA LEU A 375 -0.34 -3.60 9.96
C LEU A 375 1.05 -3.34 10.54
N GLY A 376 1.86 -2.51 9.88
CA GLY A 376 3.19 -2.11 10.29
C GLY A 376 3.59 -0.74 9.74
N ASN A 377 4.85 -0.41 9.88
CA ASN A 377 5.46 0.84 9.40
C ASN A 377 6.37 0.56 8.20
N PRO A 378 6.63 1.56 7.34
CA PRO A 378 7.59 1.43 6.25
C PRO A 378 8.97 1.01 6.73
N PRO A 379 9.77 0.35 5.86
CA PRO A 379 11.16 0.04 6.15
C PRO A 379 11.97 1.24 6.63
N SER A 380 12.81 1.03 7.64
CA SER A 380 13.73 2.04 8.17
C SER A 380 15.08 2.02 7.43
N PHE A 381 15.97 2.93 7.79
CA PHE A 381 17.36 2.90 7.32
C PHE A 381 18.11 1.63 7.76
N ASP A 382 17.77 1.07 8.91
CA ASP A 382 18.39 -0.15 9.43
C ASP A 382 17.83 -1.41 8.77
N SER A 383 16.51 -1.47 8.59
CA SER A 383 15.84 -2.63 7.99
C SER A 383 15.99 -2.68 6.45
N VAL A 384 16.18 -1.54 5.79
CA VAL A 384 16.35 -1.31 4.35
C VAL A 384 15.13 -1.72 3.52
N THR A 385 14.75 -3.00 3.56
CA THR A 385 13.65 -3.61 2.79
C THR A 385 12.67 -4.41 3.64
N ARG A 386 12.90 -4.54 4.96
CA ARG A 386 12.01 -5.31 5.84
C ARG A 386 11.10 -4.37 6.62
N ASP A 387 9.88 -4.82 6.87
CA ASP A 387 8.87 -4.09 7.62
C ASP A 387 9.32 -3.76 9.05
N VAL A 388 8.80 -2.66 9.59
CA VAL A 388 9.08 -2.23 10.96
C VAL A 388 7.78 -2.28 11.76
N PHE A 389 7.82 -2.98 12.90
CA PHE A 389 6.70 -3.07 13.82
C PHE A 389 6.99 -2.33 15.12
N ASP A 390 5.95 -1.71 15.70
CA ASP A 390 6.08 -1.06 17.00
C ASP A 390 6.40 -2.08 18.08
N LYS A 391 7.44 -1.85 18.88
CA LYS A 391 7.93 -2.80 19.91
C LYS A 391 6.87 -3.16 20.96
N GLN A 392 5.92 -2.26 21.24
CA GLN A 392 4.88 -2.45 22.24
C GLN A 392 3.55 -2.91 21.63
N LYS A 393 3.21 -2.39 20.43
CA LYS A 393 1.91 -2.64 19.75
C LYS A 393 2.02 -3.56 18.54
N GLY A 394 3.24 -3.87 18.08
CA GLY A 394 3.51 -4.68 16.90
C GLY A 394 3.63 -6.18 17.15
N LYS A 395 3.14 -6.68 18.29
CA LYS A 395 3.03 -8.12 18.57
C LYS A 395 1.76 -8.68 17.95
N PHE A 396 1.83 -9.93 17.50
CA PHE A 396 0.74 -10.63 16.82
C PHE A 396 0.39 -11.93 17.54
N THR A 397 -0.90 -12.19 17.69
CA THR A 397 -1.41 -13.50 18.08
C THR A 397 -1.41 -14.45 16.89
N ALA A 398 -1.49 -15.76 17.14
CA ALA A 398 -1.59 -16.75 16.05
C ALA A 398 -2.83 -16.50 15.16
N ARG A 399 -3.94 -16.04 15.75
CA ARG A 399 -5.18 -15.73 15.05
C ARG A 399 -5.01 -14.55 14.08
N GLU A 400 -4.36 -13.48 14.53
CA GLU A 400 -4.07 -12.33 13.67
C GLU A 400 -3.13 -12.70 12.51
N ILE A 401 -2.05 -13.45 12.78
CA ILE A 401 -1.13 -13.92 11.74
C ILE A 401 -1.87 -14.74 10.69
N LEU A 402 -2.71 -15.70 11.12
CA LEU A 402 -3.49 -16.52 10.21
C LEU A 402 -4.46 -15.68 9.37
N ALA A 403 -5.19 -14.75 9.99
CA ALA A 403 -6.16 -13.89 9.31
C ALA A 403 -5.49 -12.99 8.26
N VAL A 404 -4.38 -12.32 8.62
CA VAL A 404 -3.61 -11.51 7.67
C VAL A 404 -3.11 -12.38 6.53
N THR A 405 -2.54 -13.55 6.86
CA THR A 405 -1.95 -14.46 5.86
C THR A 405 -3.00 -14.92 4.84
N ILE A 406 -4.17 -15.39 5.28
CA ILE A 406 -5.21 -15.87 4.36
C ILE A 406 -5.82 -14.75 3.53
N ASN A 407 -6.09 -13.59 4.13
CA ASN A 407 -6.72 -12.47 3.43
C ASN A 407 -5.79 -11.88 2.36
N VAL A 408 -4.52 -11.63 2.72
CA VAL A 408 -3.53 -11.09 1.78
C VAL A 408 -3.23 -12.10 0.67
N ALA A 409 -3.08 -13.40 0.99
CA ALA A 409 -2.87 -14.43 -0.05
C ALA A 409 -4.03 -14.51 -1.03
N LYS A 410 -5.29 -14.46 -0.56
CA LYS A 410 -6.48 -14.39 -1.42
C LYS A 410 -6.47 -13.13 -2.29
N GLY A 411 -6.12 -11.98 -1.71
CA GLY A 411 -6.02 -10.72 -2.43
C GLY A 411 -4.99 -10.77 -3.56
N ILE A 412 -3.78 -11.25 -3.29
CA ILE A 412 -2.73 -11.42 -4.31
C ILE A 412 -3.16 -12.42 -5.38
N ASN A 413 -3.79 -13.55 -4.99
CA ASN A 413 -4.30 -14.52 -5.94
C ASN A 413 -5.32 -13.91 -6.91
N GLN A 414 -6.23 -13.10 -6.39
CA GLN A 414 -7.21 -12.37 -7.21
C GLN A 414 -6.53 -11.39 -8.17
N LEU A 415 -5.53 -10.63 -7.71
CA LEU A 415 -4.73 -9.74 -8.56
C LEU A 415 -4.06 -10.51 -9.69
N HIS A 416 -3.41 -11.62 -9.39
CA HIS A 416 -2.70 -12.47 -10.38
C HIS A 416 -3.64 -13.07 -11.43
N LYS A 417 -4.85 -13.48 -11.05
CA LYS A 417 -5.89 -13.93 -11.99
C LYS A 417 -6.32 -12.83 -12.95
N ASN A 418 -6.22 -11.57 -12.51
CA ASN A 418 -6.48 -10.39 -13.34
C ASN A 418 -5.25 -9.89 -14.11
N GLY A 419 -4.10 -10.59 -14.05
CA GLY A 419 -2.86 -10.16 -14.68
C GLY A 419 -2.26 -8.91 -14.07
N VAL A 420 -2.49 -8.70 -12.76
CA VAL A 420 -1.99 -7.57 -11.97
C VAL A 420 -0.96 -8.07 -10.98
N CYS A 421 0.22 -7.45 -10.96
CA CYS A 421 1.21 -7.55 -9.90
C CYS A 421 1.07 -6.33 -8.99
N HIS A 422 1.05 -6.51 -7.68
CA HIS A 422 1.01 -5.41 -6.72
C HIS A 422 2.34 -4.65 -6.66
N GLY A 423 3.45 -5.38 -6.65
CA GLY A 423 4.83 -4.86 -6.69
C GLY A 423 5.33 -4.24 -5.38
N ASP A 424 4.46 -4.10 -4.35
CA ASP A 424 4.79 -3.42 -3.09
C ASP A 424 4.10 -4.04 -1.87
N ILE A 425 4.21 -5.37 -1.72
CA ILE A 425 3.61 -6.09 -0.60
C ILE A 425 4.43 -5.83 0.66
N TYR A 426 3.93 -4.90 1.49
CA TYR A 426 4.50 -4.45 2.75
C TYR A 426 3.41 -4.27 3.81
N ALA A 427 3.78 -4.39 5.08
CA ALA A 427 2.85 -4.22 6.20
C ALA A 427 2.22 -2.81 6.26
N HIS A 428 2.92 -1.78 5.79
CA HIS A 428 2.36 -0.42 5.75
C HIS A 428 1.30 -0.20 4.65
N ASN A 429 1.22 -1.12 3.66
CA ASN A 429 0.20 -1.13 2.62
C ASN A 429 -0.98 -2.06 2.96
N ILE A 430 -1.00 -2.63 4.17
CA ILE A 430 -2.05 -3.51 4.66
C ILE A 430 -2.74 -2.86 5.85
N LEU A 431 -4.06 -2.78 5.77
CA LEU A 431 -4.90 -2.38 6.90
C LEU A 431 -5.40 -3.62 7.61
N ILE A 432 -5.34 -3.61 8.95
CA ILE A 432 -5.83 -4.67 9.82
C ILE A 432 -6.88 -4.14 10.79
N ASP A 433 -8.00 -4.83 10.91
CA ASP A 433 -8.92 -4.75 12.05
C ASP A 433 -8.51 -5.84 13.05
N ARG A 434 -8.05 -5.44 14.23
CA ARG A 434 -7.57 -6.34 15.29
C ARG A 434 -8.69 -6.73 16.24
N ASP A 435 -9.87 -7.06 15.70
CA ASP A 435 -10.91 -7.67 16.52
C ASP A 435 -10.37 -8.97 17.15
N GLN A 436 -10.64 -9.18 18.45
CA GLN A 436 -10.03 -10.28 19.20
C GLN A 436 -10.38 -11.66 18.66
N ASP A 437 -11.62 -11.82 18.21
CA ASP A 437 -12.13 -13.10 17.72
C ASP A 437 -12.08 -13.21 16.19
N HIS A 438 -12.10 -12.09 15.49
CA HIS A 438 -12.25 -12.03 14.04
C HIS A 438 -11.40 -10.94 13.38
N PRO A 439 -10.08 -11.01 13.52
CA PRO A 439 -9.19 -10.09 12.84
C PRO A 439 -9.36 -10.23 11.32
N SER A 440 -9.29 -9.11 10.63
CA SER A 440 -9.40 -9.05 9.17
C SER A 440 -8.33 -8.12 8.60
N ALA A 441 -7.88 -8.39 7.37
CA ALA A 441 -6.86 -7.58 6.73
C ALA A 441 -7.21 -7.28 5.28
N LYS A 442 -6.77 -6.11 4.79
CA LYS A 442 -6.95 -5.69 3.40
C LYS A 442 -5.69 -5.04 2.85
N LEU A 443 -5.28 -5.51 1.69
CA LEU A 443 -4.17 -4.96 0.91
C LEU A 443 -4.66 -3.75 0.11
N GLY A 444 -3.91 -2.66 0.16
CA GLY A 444 -4.16 -1.42 -0.57
C GLY A 444 -2.88 -0.87 -1.18
N ASP A 445 -2.93 0.35 -1.69
CA ASP A 445 -1.86 1.09 -2.34
C ASP A 445 -1.23 0.38 -3.54
N PHE A 446 -1.85 0.55 -4.70
CA PHE A 446 -1.42 -0.02 -5.98
C PHE A 446 -0.40 0.86 -6.73
N GLY A 447 0.30 1.77 -6.04
CA GLY A 447 1.24 2.72 -6.66
C GLY A 447 2.38 2.08 -7.45
N ALA A 448 2.82 0.89 -7.04
CA ALA A 448 3.87 0.13 -7.70
C ALA A 448 3.34 -0.98 -8.64
N ALA A 449 2.03 -1.02 -8.86
CA ALA A 449 1.42 -2.09 -9.65
C ALA A 449 1.89 -2.09 -11.10
N MET A 450 2.04 -3.28 -11.64
CA MET A 450 2.33 -3.50 -13.06
C MET A 450 1.47 -4.64 -13.60
N PHE A 451 1.39 -4.73 -14.93
CA PHE A 451 0.55 -5.71 -15.60
C PHE A 451 1.37 -6.74 -16.35
N PHE A 452 0.87 -7.96 -16.37
CA PHE A 452 1.45 -9.07 -17.11
C PHE A 452 0.36 -9.86 -17.84
N ASP A 453 0.77 -10.57 -18.89
CA ASP A 453 -0.12 -11.43 -19.70
C ASP A 453 0.60 -12.74 -19.97
N ASP A 454 -0.01 -13.85 -19.52
CA ASP A 454 0.56 -15.20 -19.68
C ASP A 454 0.71 -15.61 -21.15
N ASN A 455 -0.15 -15.09 -22.04
CA ASN A 455 -0.09 -15.39 -23.46
C ASN A 455 1.01 -14.60 -24.19
N GLU A 456 1.32 -13.40 -23.71
CA GLU A 456 2.33 -12.53 -24.32
C GLU A 456 3.75 -12.87 -23.86
N ASN A 457 3.94 -13.06 -22.55
CA ASN A 457 5.24 -13.38 -21.97
C ASN A 457 5.10 -14.26 -20.72
N PRO A 458 4.91 -15.59 -20.89
CA PRO A 458 4.71 -16.51 -19.78
C PRO A 458 5.89 -16.54 -18.80
N ARG A 459 7.12 -16.34 -19.29
CA ARG A 459 8.33 -16.33 -18.44
C ARG A 459 8.36 -15.10 -17.53
N PHE A 460 8.02 -13.94 -18.07
CA PHE A 460 7.88 -12.72 -17.27
C PHE A 460 6.77 -12.87 -16.22
N SER A 461 5.60 -13.36 -16.62
CA SER A 461 4.47 -13.60 -15.74
C SER A 461 4.83 -14.53 -14.58
N GLN A 462 5.55 -15.61 -14.86
CA GLN A 462 6.02 -16.54 -13.83
C GLN A 462 6.97 -15.85 -12.84
N MET A 463 7.96 -15.10 -13.35
CA MET A 463 8.92 -14.39 -12.50
C MET A 463 8.22 -13.37 -11.58
N VAL A 464 7.25 -12.64 -12.11
CA VAL A 464 6.47 -11.69 -11.33
C VAL A 464 5.78 -12.38 -10.15
N ARG A 465 5.11 -13.51 -10.40
CA ARG A 465 4.45 -14.31 -9.34
C ARG A 465 5.46 -14.82 -8.30
N GLU A 466 6.62 -15.31 -8.72
CA GLU A 466 7.67 -15.79 -7.82
C GLU A 466 8.29 -14.67 -6.98
N ASN A 467 8.41 -13.46 -7.52
CA ASN A 467 8.87 -12.31 -6.76
C ASN A 467 7.83 -11.89 -5.71
N GLU A 468 6.55 -11.82 -6.07
CA GLU A 468 5.49 -11.51 -5.11
C GLU A 468 5.32 -12.60 -4.05
N ALA A 469 5.49 -13.87 -4.41
CA ALA A 469 5.51 -14.97 -3.45
C ALA A 469 6.63 -14.75 -2.41
N ARG A 470 7.81 -14.30 -2.85
CA ARG A 470 8.91 -13.97 -1.92
C ARG A 470 8.58 -12.75 -1.07
N ALA A 471 8.02 -11.68 -1.64
CA ALA A 471 7.61 -10.49 -0.88
C ALA A 471 6.59 -10.84 0.21
N PHE A 472 5.60 -11.67 -0.13
CA PHE A 472 4.63 -12.20 0.82
C PHE A 472 5.29 -13.09 1.88
N GLY A 473 6.28 -13.91 1.51
CA GLY A 473 7.08 -14.69 2.46
C GLY A 473 7.84 -13.82 3.45
N CYS A 474 8.42 -12.70 2.99
CA CYS A 474 9.08 -11.72 3.86
C CYS A 474 8.10 -11.10 4.87
N LEU A 475 6.91 -10.71 4.43
CA LEU A 475 5.85 -10.19 5.30
C LEU A 475 5.45 -11.22 6.36
N LEU A 476 5.23 -12.47 5.95
CA LEU A 476 4.85 -13.56 6.86
C LEU A 476 5.95 -13.84 7.89
N ASP A 477 7.21 -13.89 7.46
CA ASP A 477 8.36 -14.08 8.35
C ASP A 477 8.49 -12.93 9.37
N ASP A 478 8.30 -11.68 8.94
CA ASP A 478 8.32 -10.50 9.82
C ASP A 478 7.21 -10.55 10.87
N MET A 479 6.00 -10.99 10.52
CA MET A 479 4.92 -11.20 11.49
C MET A 479 5.24 -12.34 12.47
N LEU A 480 5.78 -13.47 11.98
CA LEU A 480 6.16 -14.62 12.80
C LEU A 480 7.30 -14.31 13.76
N MET A 481 8.25 -13.44 13.40
CA MET A 481 9.26 -12.92 14.31
C MET A 481 8.67 -12.06 15.43
N ASN A 482 7.51 -11.47 15.19
CA ASN A 482 6.77 -10.64 16.15
C ASN A 482 5.61 -11.40 16.81
N TYR A 483 5.56 -12.72 16.71
CA TYR A 483 4.56 -13.56 17.38
C TYR A 483 4.71 -13.46 18.91
N ASP A 484 3.60 -13.30 19.63
CA ASP A 484 3.56 -13.10 21.07
C ASP A 484 3.45 -14.40 21.90
N GLY A 485 3.32 -15.55 21.23
CA GLY A 485 3.16 -16.85 21.87
C GLY A 485 1.72 -17.19 22.24
N THR A 486 0.73 -16.38 21.87
CA THR A 486 -0.66 -16.59 22.24
C THR A 486 -1.54 -16.99 21.05
N ARG A 487 -2.65 -17.69 21.34
CA ARG A 487 -3.69 -18.00 20.33
C ARG A 487 -4.38 -16.72 19.84
N GLY A 488 -4.74 -15.84 20.75
CA GLY A 488 -5.62 -14.68 20.55
C GLY A 488 -7.10 -15.06 20.58
N GLY A 489 -7.93 -14.16 21.16
CA GLY A 489 -9.37 -14.34 21.26
C GLY A 489 -9.84 -15.47 22.16
N SER A 490 -11.08 -15.93 21.96
CA SER A 490 -11.70 -16.98 22.75
C SER A 490 -11.23 -18.39 22.35
N ASP A 491 -11.30 -19.35 23.31
CA ASP A 491 -10.94 -20.76 23.10
C ASP A 491 -12.04 -21.55 22.39
N SER A 492 -13.15 -20.93 22.08
CA SER A 492 -14.27 -21.55 21.39
C SER A 492 -14.88 -20.62 20.36
N VAL A 493 -15.38 -21.19 19.30
CA VAL A 493 -16.21 -20.49 18.29
C VAL A 493 -17.65 -20.85 18.55
N VAL A 494 -18.52 -19.85 18.50
CA VAL A 494 -19.96 -20.01 18.71
C VAL A 494 -20.64 -20.08 17.36
N MET A 495 -21.29 -21.20 17.05
CA MET A 495 -22.03 -21.42 15.80
C MET A 495 -23.50 -21.74 16.08
N ARG A 496 -24.35 -21.48 15.11
CA ARG A 496 -25.76 -21.81 15.15
C ARG A 496 -26.09 -23.08 14.41
N GLU A 497 -26.89 -23.98 15.02
CA GLU A 497 -27.09 -25.33 14.50
C GLU A 497 -28.15 -25.45 13.40
N ASN A 498 -29.17 -24.59 13.37
CA ASN A 498 -30.28 -24.67 12.39
C ASN A 498 -30.63 -23.34 11.74
N SER A 499 -30.16 -23.11 10.55
CA SER A 499 -30.65 -22.00 9.76
C SER A 499 -31.82 -22.42 8.88
N ARG A 500 -33.07 -22.31 9.36
CA ARG A 500 -34.26 -22.41 8.50
C ARG A 500 -34.37 -21.30 7.46
N ALA A 501 -33.49 -20.32 7.46
CA ALA A 501 -33.57 -19.15 6.61
C ALA A 501 -32.29 -18.85 5.79
N GLY A 502 -31.41 -19.82 5.57
CA GLY A 502 -30.18 -19.56 4.79
C GLY A 502 -29.19 -18.60 5.46
N GLN A 503 -29.27 -18.44 6.79
CA GLN A 503 -28.39 -17.56 7.57
C GLN A 503 -27.54 -18.41 8.50
N THR A 504 -26.24 -18.33 8.33
CA THR A 504 -25.24 -18.79 9.29
C THR A 504 -25.00 -17.66 10.26
N ASP A 505 -25.40 -17.82 11.50
CA ASP A 505 -25.13 -16.85 12.55
C ASP A 505 -24.08 -17.41 13.49
N TYR A 506 -23.00 -16.65 13.63
CA TYR A 506 -22.03 -16.81 14.70
C TYR A 506 -22.42 -15.80 15.80
N THR A 507 -22.97 -16.27 16.93
CA THR A 507 -23.45 -15.35 17.98
C THR A 507 -22.32 -15.03 18.93
N GLY A 508 -22.24 -13.76 19.30
CA GLY A 508 -21.12 -13.22 20.08
C GLY A 508 -19.97 -12.77 19.22
N ASP A 509 -20.05 -13.08 17.95
CA ASP A 509 -18.97 -12.86 17.02
C ASP A 509 -19.31 -11.78 16.02
N LYS A 510 -18.45 -10.77 15.96
CA LYS A 510 -18.53 -9.64 15.04
C LYS A 510 -18.46 -10.08 13.55
N ILE A 511 -17.92 -11.30 13.25
CA ILE A 511 -17.82 -11.83 11.87
C ILE A 511 -19.18 -11.97 11.22
N VAL A 512 -20.13 -12.56 11.89
CA VAL A 512 -21.44 -12.78 11.27
C VAL A 512 -22.23 -11.49 11.22
N PHE A 513 -22.10 -10.65 12.24
CA PHE A 513 -22.58 -9.27 12.16
C PHE A 513 -21.90 -8.53 11.02
N ASP A 514 -20.61 -8.67 10.82
CA ASP A 514 -19.87 -8.01 9.73
C ASP A 514 -20.13 -8.68 8.38
N ILE A 515 -20.23 -10.00 8.27
CA ILE A 515 -20.60 -10.66 7.01
C ILE A 515 -22.07 -10.41 6.67
N LEU A 516 -22.98 -10.48 7.64
CA LEU A 516 -24.39 -10.11 7.43
C LEU A 516 -24.57 -8.61 7.27
N ASP A 517 -23.82 -7.79 7.97
CA ASP A 517 -23.87 -6.35 7.85
C ASP A 517 -23.10 -5.86 6.60
N ARG A 518 -22.02 -6.51 6.19
CA ARG A 518 -21.37 -6.26 4.88
C ARG A 518 -22.21 -6.79 3.73
N SER A 519 -22.76 -8.00 3.80
CA SER A 519 -23.69 -8.50 2.78
C SER A 519 -25.03 -7.75 2.84
N GLY A 520 -25.48 -7.31 4.01
CA GLY A 520 -26.63 -6.44 4.19
C GLY A 520 -26.34 -5.00 3.77
N ARG A 521 -25.13 -4.47 3.98
CA ARG A 521 -24.66 -3.18 3.45
C ARG A 521 -24.50 -3.24 1.93
N ILE A 522 -23.90 -4.29 1.37
CA ILE A 522 -23.77 -4.48 -0.07
C ILE A 522 -25.14 -4.71 -0.72
N ARG A 523 -26.05 -5.50 -0.13
CA ARG A 523 -27.44 -5.62 -0.57
C ARG A 523 -28.23 -4.34 -0.33
N GLY A 524 -28.03 -3.66 0.78
CA GLY A 524 -28.62 -2.35 1.08
C GLY A 524 -28.10 -1.27 0.16
N GLN A 525 -26.82 -1.31 -0.22
CA GLN A 525 -26.22 -0.45 -1.24
C GLN A 525 -26.82 -0.74 -2.62
N ARG A 526 -26.94 -2.02 -3.05
CA ARG A 526 -27.61 -2.41 -4.29
C ARG A 526 -29.10 -1.99 -4.28
N THR A 527 -29.79 -2.14 -3.16
CA THR A 527 -31.20 -1.76 -3.03
C THR A 527 -31.37 -0.24 -2.96
N ALA A 528 -30.45 0.48 -2.31
CA ALA A 528 -30.42 1.94 -2.29
C ALA A 528 -30.07 2.52 -3.66
N ILE A 529 -29.10 1.91 -4.38
CA ILE A 529 -28.76 2.24 -5.77
C ILE A 529 -29.99 2.06 -6.67
N HIS A 530 -30.72 0.95 -6.51
CA HIS A 530 -31.97 0.70 -7.25
C HIS A 530 -33.07 1.69 -6.83
N GLY A 531 -33.16 2.01 -5.54
CA GLY A 531 -34.07 3.01 -5.00
C GLY A 531 -33.80 4.43 -5.51
N THR A 532 -32.53 4.85 -5.57
CA THR A 532 -32.13 6.18 -6.08
C THR A 532 -32.35 6.30 -7.58
N LEU A 533 -32.09 5.22 -8.35
CA LEU A 533 -32.40 5.17 -9.78
C LEU A 533 -33.91 5.20 -10.07
N LEU A 534 -34.71 4.65 -9.16
CA LEU A 534 -36.17 4.67 -9.23
C LEU A 534 -36.78 5.97 -8.68
N SER A 535 -36.08 6.72 -7.82
CA SER A 535 -36.58 7.97 -7.21
C SER A 535 -36.51 9.18 -8.14
N LYS A 536 -35.77 9.12 -9.25
CA LYS A 536 -35.83 10.12 -10.32
C LYS A 536 -37.21 10.01 -11.01
N GLY A 537 -38.17 10.78 -10.54
CA GLY A 537 -39.53 10.86 -11.08
C GLY A 537 -40.64 10.37 -10.16
N LYS A 538 -40.35 10.00 -8.90
CA LYS A 538 -41.35 9.57 -7.91
C LYS A 538 -41.89 10.72 -7.09
N THR A 539 -43.16 10.60 -6.70
CA THR A 539 -43.83 11.54 -5.82
C THR A 539 -43.38 11.37 -4.37
N GLU A 540 -43.56 12.38 -3.53
CA GLU A 540 -43.21 12.35 -2.11
C GLU A 540 -43.92 11.22 -1.34
N GLU A 541 -45.16 10.86 -1.76
CA GLU A 541 -45.92 9.74 -1.21
C GLU A 541 -45.27 8.37 -1.53
N GLU A 542 -44.75 8.20 -2.74
CA GLU A 542 -44.03 6.97 -3.15
C GLU A 542 -42.70 6.80 -2.39
N LEU A 543 -42.02 7.90 -2.08
CA LEU A 543 -40.79 7.90 -1.25
C LEU A 543 -41.10 7.53 0.20
N GLN A 544 -42.19 8.06 0.77
CA GLN A 544 -42.64 7.72 2.13
C GLN A 544 -43.05 6.26 2.26
N GLU A 545 -43.70 5.69 1.24
CA GLU A 545 -44.09 4.28 1.21
C GLU A 545 -42.85 3.35 1.11
N LEU A 546 -41.85 3.73 0.33
CA LEU A 546 -40.56 3.00 0.25
C LEU A 546 -39.82 3.04 1.58
N GLU A 547 -39.84 4.16 2.27
CA GLU A 547 -39.22 4.30 3.59
C GLU A 547 -39.96 3.49 4.66
N ARG A 548 -41.30 3.40 4.57
CA ARG A 548 -42.12 2.53 5.42
C ARG A 548 -41.77 1.06 5.19
N LYS A 549 -41.70 0.61 3.94
CA LYS A 549 -41.30 -0.77 3.58
C LYS A 549 -39.88 -1.09 4.03
N ARG A 550 -38.96 -0.14 3.95
CA ARG A 550 -37.59 -0.28 4.45
C ARG A 550 -37.58 -0.48 5.97
N LYS A 551 -38.35 0.32 6.73
CA LYS A 551 -38.49 0.20 8.19
C LYS A 551 -39.13 -1.16 8.60
N GLU A 552 -40.11 -1.62 7.87
CA GLU A 552 -40.73 -2.93 8.08
C GLU A 552 -39.75 -4.10 7.81
N MET A 553 -38.97 -4.03 6.73
CA MET A 553 -37.92 -5.03 6.45
C MET A 553 -36.84 -5.06 7.53
N PHE A 554 -36.42 -3.89 8.07
CA PHE A 554 -35.49 -3.83 9.19
C PHE A 554 -36.07 -4.42 10.46
N LYS A 555 -37.34 -4.18 10.76
CA LYS A 555 -38.04 -4.77 11.90
C LYS A 555 -38.13 -6.30 11.77
N LYS A 556 -38.51 -6.80 10.61
CA LYS A 556 -38.57 -8.24 10.31
C LYS A 556 -37.19 -8.92 10.36
N ALA A 557 -36.16 -8.26 9.85
CA ALA A 557 -34.77 -8.72 9.97
C ALA A 557 -34.29 -8.78 11.44
N SER A 558 -34.71 -7.80 12.27
CA SER A 558 -34.39 -7.76 13.70
C SER A 558 -35.14 -8.84 14.51
N GLU A 559 -36.39 -9.16 14.12
CA GLU A 559 -37.18 -10.23 14.73
C GLU A 559 -36.61 -11.61 14.36
N LEU A 560 -36.25 -11.81 13.11
CA LEU A 560 -35.56 -13.02 12.65
C LEU A 560 -34.20 -13.21 13.35
N ARG A 561 -33.46 -12.11 13.63
CA ARG A 561 -32.21 -12.13 14.41
C ARG A 561 -32.44 -12.59 15.84
N ARG A 562 -33.55 -12.18 16.50
CA ARG A 562 -33.89 -12.61 17.86
C ARG A 562 -34.32 -14.07 17.95
N GLU A 563 -35.04 -14.59 16.97
CA GLU A 563 -35.40 -16.01 16.92
C GLU A 563 -34.17 -16.86 16.66
N ALA A 564 -33.29 -16.34 15.82
CA ALA A 564 -32.07 -16.94 15.45
C ALA A 564 -31.07 -17.09 16.63
N ALA A 565 -31.11 -16.25 17.67
CA ALA A 565 -30.26 -16.33 18.86
C ALA A 565 -30.52 -17.52 19.78
N LYS A 566 -31.46 -18.41 19.47
CA LYS A 566 -31.89 -19.51 20.37
C LYS A 566 -31.20 -20.87 20.16
N GLU A 567 -30.43 -21.00 19.10
CA GLU A 567 -29.80 -22.28 18.75
C GLU A 567 -28.29 -22.12 18.55
N ILE A 568 -27.55 -22.04 19.66
CA ILE A 568 -26.11 -21.76 19.67
C ILE A 568 -25.33 -23.02 19.98
N VAL A 569 -24.32 -23.34 19.20
CA VAL A 569 -23.37 -24.43 19.46
C VAL A 569 -21.99 -23.86 19.72
N HIS A 570 -21.37 -24.23 20.82
CA HIS A 570 -20.00 -23.91 21.15
C HIS A 570 -19.06 -25.01 20.62
N ILE A 571 -18.13 -24.65 19.76
CA ILE A 571 -17.08 -25.53 19.26
C ILE A 571 -15.78 -25.14 19.93
N LYS A 572 -15.25 -26.02 20.80
CA LYS A 572 -13.95 -25.83 21.43
C LYS A 572 -12.85 -25.96 20.37
N LEU A 573 -11.97 -24.98 20.29
CA LEU A 573 -10.81 -25.03 19.39
C LEU A 573 -9.76 -26.01 19.91
N PRO A 574 -8.97 -26.68 19.03
CA PRO A 574 -7.88 -27.58 19.44
C PRO A 574 -6.89 -26.88 20.36
N GLU A 575 -6.48 -27.51 21.45
CA GLU A 575 -5.58 -26.89 22.45
C GLU A 575 -4.21 -26.52 21.87
N ASP A 576 -3.65 -27.42 21.04
CA ASP A 576 -2.35 -27.22 20.34
C ASP A 576 -2.49 -26.72 18.91
N GLY A 577 -3.70 -26.39 18.47
CA GLY A 577 -3.97 -26.01 17.07
C GLY A 577 -3.22 -24.76 16.63
N TYR A 578 -3.09 -23.78 17.50
CA TYR A 578 -2.38 -22.54 17.19
C TYR A 578 -0.86 -22.75 17.05
N GLU A 579 -0.23 -23.64 17.84
CA GLU A 579 1.19 -23.95 17.71
C GLU A 579 1.48 -24.70 16.39
N LYS A 580 0.62 -25.64 16.00
CA LYS A 580 0.69 -26.34 14.72
C LYS A 580 0.50 -25.36 13.55
N THR A 581 -0.41 -24.42 13.69
CA THR A 581 -0.63 -23.35 12.70
C THR A 581 0.63 -22.51 12.52
N ILE A 582 1.22 -22.02 13.59
CA ILE A 582 2.45 -21.23 13.54
C ILE A 582 3.61 -22.02 12.92
N SER A 583 3.75 -23.30 13.27
CA SER A 583 4.78 -24.18 12.67
C SER A 583 4.57 -24.36 11.16
N SER A 584 3.32 -24.58 10.73
CA SER A 584 2.98 -24.70 9.30
C SER A 584 3.23 -23.39 8.54
N LEU A 585 2.88 -22.25 9.12
CA LEU A 585 3.12 -20.94 8.52
C LEU A 585 4.63 -20.59 8.45
N ARG A 586 5.45 -21.01 9.42
CA ARG A 586 6.91 -20.88 9.34
C ARG A 586 7.48 -21.68 8.17
N GLN A 587 7.07 -22.94 8.01
CA GLN A 587 7.49 -23.74 6.87
C GLN A 587 7.09 -23.07 5.54
N LEU A 588 5.87 -22.52 5.45
CA LEU A 588 5.43 -21.78 4.26
C LEU A 588 6.30 -20.54 4.00
N ALA A 589 6.64 -19.77 5.05
CA ALA A 589 7.52 -18.60 4.90
C ALA A 589 8.89 -19.00 4.36
N ASP A 590 9.50 -20.08 4.88
CA ASP A 590 10.78 -20.60 4.42
C ASP A 590 10.74 -21.03 2.94
N GLU A 591 9.67 -21.72 2.52
CA GLU A 591 9.46 -22.11 1.11
C GLU A 591 9.32 -20.88 0.20
N LEU A 592 8.54 -19.89 0.60
CA LEU A 592 8.31 -18.65 -0.16
C LEU A 592 9.58 -17.81 -0.30
N MET A 593 10.41 -17.76 0.74
CA MET A 593 11.67 -17.00 0.74
C MET A 593 12.85 -17.79 0.16
N HIS A 594 12.68 -19.05 -0.20
CA HIS A 594 13.80 -19.90 -0.65
C HIS A 594 14.58 -19.23 -1.79
N PRO A 595 15.93 -19.21 -1.75
CA PRO A 595 16.74 -18.56 -2.77
C PRO A 595 16.58 -19.22 -4.15
N THR A 596 16.39 -20.54 -4.18
CA THR A 596 16.12 -21.27 -5.42
C THR A 596 14.66 -21.12 -5.83
N ARG A 597 14.40 -20.40 -6.90
CA ARG A 597 13.04 -20.06 -7.37
C ARG A 597 12.16 -21.28 -7.64
N SER A 598 12.71 -22.38 -8.14
CA SER A 598 11.95 -23.61 -8.42
C SER A 598 11.35 -24.28 -7.17
N VAL A 599 11.81 -23.93 -5.98
CA VAL A 599 11.26 -24.39 -4.71
C VAL A 599 10.03 -23.58 -4.29
N ARG A 600 9.93 -22.34 -4.74
CA ARG A 600 8.79 -21.45 -4.40
C ARG A 600 7.50 -21.94 -5.07
N PRO A 601 6.33 -21.75 -4.45
CA PRO A 601 5.05 -22.00 -5.09
C PRO A 601 4.94 -21.25 -6.43
N LYS A 602 4.47 -21.96 -7.48
CA LYS A 602 4.40 -21.42 -8.84
C LYS A 602 3.27 -20.41 -9.04
N ASN A 603 2.26 -20.45 -8.20
CA ASN A 603 1.12 -19.55 -8.21
C ASN A 603 0.53 -19.38 -6.81
N PHE A 604 -0.32 -18.38 -6.63
CA PHE A 604 -0.96 -18.10 -5.35
C PHE A 604 -2.16 -19.02 -5.03
N ASP A 605 -2.68 -19.79 -5.97
CA ASP A 605 -3.66 -20.86 -5.65
C ASP A 605 -3.03 -21.88 -4.70
N LEU A 606 -1.79 -22.31 -4.97
CA LEU A 606 -1.02 -23.20 -4.08
C LEU A 606 -0.71 -22.55 -2.73
N VAL A 607 -0.40 -21.24 -2.70
CA VAL A 607 -0.17 -20.52 -1.45
C VAL A 607 -1.45 -20.49 -0.62
N VAL A 608 -2.58 -20.15 -1.22
CA VAL A 608 -3.90 -20.14 -0.54
C VAL A 608 -4.24 -21.52 -0.01
N GLU A 609 -3.98 -22.58 -0.76
CA GLU A 609 -4.21 -23.97 -0.33
C GLU A 609 -3.37 -24.31 0.92
N ARG A 610 -2.08 -23.98 0.92
CA ARG A 610 -1.18 -24.20 2.07
C ARG A 610 -1.62 -23.40 3.32
N VAL A 611 -2.09 -22.16 3.14
CA VAL A 611 -2.64 -21.38 4.26
C VAL A 611 -3.95 -21.99 4.77
N ARG A 612 -4.82 -22.51 3.90
CA ARG A 612 -6.02 -23.26 4.31
C ARG A 612 -5.69 -24.55 5.09
N GLU A 613 -4.58 -25.21 4.80
CA GLU A 613 -4.10 -26.31 5.62
C GLU A 613 -3.73 -25.85 7.04
N SER A 614 -3.07 -24.70 7.17
CA SER A 614 -2.77 -24.09 8.47
C SER A 614 -4.05 -23.69 9.22
N GLU A 615 -5.07 -23.21 8.51
CA GLU A 615 -6.40 -22.89 9.05
C GLU A 615 -7.08 -24.13 9.66
N LYS A 616 -6.91 -25.33 9.07
CA LYS A 616 -7.43 -26.59 9.62
C LYS A 616 -6.84 -26.91 10.99
N PHE A 617 -5.57 -26.65 11.22
CA PHE A 617 -4.97 -26.84 12.54
C PHE A 617 -5.56 -25.89 13.57
N PHE A 618 -5.79 -24.62 13.19
CA PHE A 618 -6.31 -23.61 14.10
C PHE A 618 -7.75 -23.86 14.55
N TYR A 619 -8.64 -24.11 13.60
CA TYR A 619 -10.08 -24.24 13.87
C TYR A 619 -10.52 -25.69 14.12
N GLY A 620 -9.76 -26.68 13.65
CA GLY A 620 -10.10 -28.10 13.74
C GLY A 620 -11.14 -28.56 12.73
N ASP A 621 -11.19 -29.88 12.51
CA ASP A 621 -12.04 -30.50 11.48
C ASP A 621 -13.55 -30.33 11.73
N GLU A 622 -13.99 -30.25 12.98
CA GLU A 622 -15.41 -30.10 13.29
C GLU A 622 -15.96 -28.77 12.84
N TYR A 623 -15.21 -27.69 13.12
CA TYR A 623 -15.56 -26.34 12.67
C TYR A 623 -15.66 -26.28 11.15
N LEU A 624 -14.64 -26.77 10.45
CA LEU A 624 -14.57 -26.71 8.99
C LEU A 624 -15.66 -27.55 8.31
N LYS A 625 -15.95 -28.76 8.85
CA LYS A 625 -17.07 -29.59 8.35
C LYS A 625 -18.41 -28.87 8.49
N ARG A 626 -18.61 -28.14 9.57
CA ARG A 626 -19.85 -27.36 9.77
C ARG A 626 -19.94 -26.17 8.81
N ILE A 627 -18.86 -25.45 8.60
CA ILE A 627 -18.79 -24.38 7.58
C ILE A 627 -19.13 -24.93 6.20
N GLU A 628 -18.53 -26.05 5.80
CA GLU A 628 -18.78 -26.68 4.51
C GLU A 628 -20.22 -27.15 4.35
N LYS A 629 -20.79 -27.76 5.41
CA LYS A 629 -22.21 -28.17 5.44
C LYS A 629 -23.15 -26.97 5.24
N ILE A 630 -22.81 -25.82 5.81
CA ILE A 630 -23.56 -24.58 5.71
C ILE A 630 -23.52 -24.06 4.27
N LYS A 631 -22.31 -23.96 3.69
CA LYS A 631 -22.11 -23.55 2.30
C LYS A 631 -22.88 -24.45 1.33
N THR A 632 -22.80 -25.76 1.51
CA THR A 632 -23.49 -26.74 0.67
C THR A 632 -25.01 -26.65 0.80
N SER A 633 -25.53 -26.35 2.00
CA SER A 633 -26.98 -26.18 2.20
C SER A 633 -27.53 -24.90 1.56
N GLN A 634 -26.68 -23.88 1.44
CA GLN A 634 -27.01 -22.65 0.72
C GLN A 634 -27.07 -22.87 -0.79
N ARG A 635 -26.08 -23.59 -1.37
CA ARG A 635 -26.08 -23.95 -2.81
C ARG A 635 -27.37 -24.70 -3.22
N ARG A 636 -27.82 -25.71 -2.50
CA ARG A 636 -29.01 -26.49 -2.82
C ARG A 636 -30.34 -25.74 -2.77
N ARG A 637 -30.41 -24.55 -2.18
CA ARG A 637 -31.64 -23.74 -2.10
C ARG A 637 -31.85 -22.81 -3.28
N TYR A 638 -30.79 -22.49 -4.02
CA TYR A 638 -30.88 -21.67 -5.23
C TYR A 638 -31.08 -22.50 -6.50
N ASP A 639 -30.84 -23.84 -6.43
CA ASP A 639 -31.11 -24.79 -7.54
C ASP A 639 -32.60 -25.20 -7.66
N VAL A 640 -33.50 -24.61 -6.88
CA VAL A 640 -34.94 -24.86 -7.04
C VAL A 640 -35.49 -23.93 -8.11
N ASP A 641 -35.87 -24.53 -9.23
CA ASP A 641 -36.47 -23.93 -10.42
C ASP A 641 -37.60 -22.92 -10.06
N PRO A 642 -37.48 -21.64 -10.44
CA PRO A 642 -38.49 -20.63 -10.16
C PRO A 642 -39.80 -20.82 -11.00
N THR A 643 -39.89 -21.89 -11.80
CA THR A 643 -41.09 -22.17 -12.65
C THR A 643 -42.03 -23.21 -12.04
N SER A 644 -41.82 -23.64 -10.77
CA SER A 644 -42.70 -24.63 -10.12
C SER A 644 -43.60 -24.03 -9.03
N GLU A 645 -44.18 -22.83 -9.28
CA GLU A 645 -45.43 -22.34 -8.65
C GLU A 645 -46.23 -21.48 -9.62
#